data_25ac9079bd4bcb942f1c33d7c54618b0
#
_entry.id   25ac9079bd4bcb942f1c33d7c54618b0
#
_cell.length_a   1.000
_cell.length_b   1.000
_cell.length_c   1.000
_cell.angle_alpha   90.00
_cell.angle_beta   90.00
_cell.angle_gamma   90.00
#
_symmetry.space_group_name_H-M   'P 1'
#
loop_
_entity.id
_entity.type
_entity.pdbx_description
1 polymer ?
#
loop_
_entity_poly.entity_id
_entity_poly.type
_entity_poly.pdbx_seq_one_letter_code
_entity_poly.pdbx_strand_id
1 'polypeptide(L)'
;MGVLSYFKISKPEKSESSKEKAPAAPNSVVENDSPRHGYSDPSPTASSRQSLSSNNRLDDIRHQVILNYLWQKQRGLMWIMDNSGQHEGVMVRKDRTEYLCRPPALASSTFGRAMKIMNVSAAMTINSTVVQPFLTRSPDALDVPLTNGLRVQILPTLEDLPRARRAHYAAFIAREALLVVWEDDPTLLFDRAKAIEDGLLQTIWNATEHEKTETQPRAQVRELDEESGQSVVEERPTMYLNSFMVSCSICLLFFTNVVIGVLMQCFGPIQQLNRNTKFFSAKAPPRLLTTTLPHVTIQCPVYKEGLAAVIAPTVSSIKKAISTYELQGGSANIFINDDGLQLLDEASRQQRIDFYADHGIGWTARPPNGQNGYERKGKFKKASNMNYGLALSNSIEEKLQDIERPATWTQVDEVAAFESCMSDVLDENPEAWAEGNIRIGDYILLIDSDTQVPEDCLLDAASEMEQSPDVGIIQFSSAVMQVSHNFFENGITFFTNLIYSAIRYGVANGGVAAFVGHNAILRWAAIQEIAFDDEEGHERFWSESCVSEDFDMALRLQLKHYTIRMAAWAGDGFKEGVSLTVYDELTRWQKYAYGCNELMFNPIRTWLWKSPFTPLFRKFICSSIDIGSKVQIVAYIGTYYALGSAWIICLANYVFVGLWNGYLDRAYVDSWQNWLAITVVFTGAGNVGLAVQRHRSGEKSFLPAIIENLKWCFMFMIFFGGVSLHMSQALLCHMFEINMSWGATSKEVEFSNFFLEVPKILKTFKYTYIMCIFGIVAMVIMAKAPFLPWSYNIDDFIAIFPLGVMVASHLLLPVALNPEMMTFSW
;
A
#
# COMPACT_ATOMS: atom_id res chain seq x y z
N MET A 1 36.45 -9.34 14.48
CA MET A 1 36.69 -9.15 15.94
C MET A 1 36.57 -7.68 16.23
N GLY A 2 35.57 -7.25 17.05
CA GLY A 2 35.53 -5.87 17.54
C GLY A 2 34.23 -5.08 17.30
N VAL A 3 33.04 -5.63 17.59
CA VAL A 3 31.79 -4.86 17.70
C VAL A 3 30.85 -5.40 18.82
N LEU A 4 31.41 -5.94 19.88
CA LEU A 4 30.63 -6.53 20.98
C LEU A 4 31.02 -5.96 22.37
N SER A 5 31.36 -4.69 22.51
CA SER A 5 31.76 -4.12 23.80
C SER A 5 30.93 -2.93 24.31
N TYR A 6 29.70 -2.68 23.79
CA TYR A 6 28.90 -1.51 24.22
C TYR A 6 27.55 -1.79 24.86
N PHE A 7 27.29 -3.00 25.36
CA PHE A 7 26.10 -3.25 26.19
C PHE A 7 26.45 -3.97 27.47
N LYS A 8 26.90 -3.21 28.49
CA LYS A 8 26.85 -3.62 29.90
C LYS A 8 25.81 -2.79 30.63
N ILE A 9 24.63 -3.37 30.82
CA ILE A 9 23.61 -2.87 31.74
C ILE A 9 23.86 -3.57 33.07
N SER A 10 24.19 -2.81 34.11
CA SER A 10 24.33 -3.26 35.48
C SER A 10 22.96 -3.56 36.12
N LYS A 11 22.83 -4.74 36.75
CA LYS A 11 21.68 -5.10 37.57
C LYS A 11 21.75 -4.33 38.91
N PRO A 12 20.62 -3.93 39.49
CA PRO A 12 20.56 -3.58 40.92
C PRO A 12 20.28 -4.84 41.80
N GLU A 13 20.99 -4.89 42.92
CA GLU A 13 20.88 -5.89 43.95
C GLU A 13 19.56 -5.84 44.73
N LYS A 14 19.12 -7.01 45.20
CA LYS A 14 18.02 -7.21 46.11
C LYS A 14 18.46 -6.90 47.55
N SER A 15 17.62 -6.20 48.31
CA SER A 15 17.62 -6.30 49.77
C SER A 15 16.21 -6.60 50.26
N GLU A 16 16.13 -7.59 51.17
CA GLU A 16 14.93 -8.17 51.80
C GLU A 16 14.44 -7.40 53.02
N SER A 17 13.15 -7.70 53.34
CA SER A 17 12.43 -7.60 54.63
C SER A 17 11.88 -6.20 54.99
N SER A 18 10.70 -6.06 55.54
CA SER A 18 9.79 -6.89 56.33
C SER A 18 8.36 -6.34 56.34
N LYS A 19 7.44 -7.24 56.66
CA LYS A 19 6.00 -7.01 56.79
C LYS A 19 5.65 -6.03 57.93
N GLU A 20 4.57 -5.21 57.75
CA GLU A 20 3.50 -5.13 58.75
C GLU A 20 2.22 -4.46 58.22
N LYS A 21 1.09 -4.73 58.93
CA LYS A 21 -0.33 -4.71 58.60
C LYS A 21 -0.97 -3.35 58.53
N ALA A 22 -2.09 -3.30 57.78
CA ALA A 22 -3.17 -2.32 57.81
C ALA A 22 -3.89 -2.22 59.19
N PRO A 23 -4.73 -1.18 59.49
CA PRO A 23 -6.11 -1.18 58.98
C PRO A 23 -6.82 0.19 58.71
N ALA A 24 -7.84 0.08 57.87
CA ALA A 24 -9.22 0.68 57.92
C ALA A 24 -9.51 2.18 58.04
N ALA A 25 -10.36 2.62 57.17
CA ALA A 25 -11.12 3.88 57.11
C ALA A 25 -12.08 4.11 58.29
N PRO A 26 -12.74 5.26 58.46
CA PRO A 26 -13.96 5.59 57.72
C PRO A 26 -14.31 7.11 57.46
N ASN A 27 -15.21 7.28 56.47
CA ASN A 27 -16.28 8.23 56.19
C ASN A 27 -16.54 9.44 57.08
N SER A 28 -16.90 10.63 56.37
CA SER A 28 -18.18 11.36 56.40
C SER A 28 -17.96 12.78 55.87
N VAL A 29 -18.60 13.21 54.79
CA VAL A 29 -19.95 13.79 54.57
C VAL A 29 -20.17 15.20 55.19
N VAL A 30 -20.78 16.07 54.32
CA VAL A 30 -21.60 17.31 54.58
C VAL A 30 -20.90 18.63 54.32
N GLU A 31 -21.15 19.25 53.17
CA GLU A 31 -22.21 20.25 52.79
C GLU A 31 -22.04 21.70 53.32
N ASN A 32 -22.15 22.59 52.30
CA ASN A 32 -22.86 23.87 52.25
C ASN A 32 -22.22 25.19 52.76
N ASP A 33 -22.17 26.11 51.90
CA ASP A 33 -22.92 27.35 51.61
C ASP A 33 -22.06 28.62 51.52
N SER A 34 -22.28 29.32 50.39
CA SER A 34 -21.99 30.76 50.16
C SER A 34 -22.88 31.65 51.09
N PRO A 35 -22.75 32.98 51.22
CA PRO A 35 -22.42 34.01 50.25
C PRO A 35 -21.82 35.36 50.71
N ARG A 36 -21.30 36.13 49.69
CA ARG A 36 -21.46 37.62 49.53
C ARG A 36 -20.70 38.67 50.34
N HIS A 37 -20.11 39.53 49.50
CA HIS A 37 -19.99 41.07 49.66
C HIS A 37 -18.84 41.70 50.44
N GLY A 38 -18.14 42.57 49.72
CA GLY A 38 -17.78 43.91 50.12
C GLY A 38 -16.39 44.47 49.82
N TYR A 39 -16.30 45.29 48.79
CA TYR A 39 -15.48 46.49 48.58
C TYR A 39 -14.25 46.77 49.45
N SER A 40 -13.11 47.06 48.88
CA SER A 40 -12.43 48.37 48.71
C SER A 40 -10.92 48.24 48.46
N ASP A 41 -10.41 48.93 47.41
CA ASP A 41 -9.03 49.28 47.03
C ASP A 41 -8.36 50.18 48.12
N PRO A 42 -7.01 50.56 47.97
CA PRO A 42 -5.99 50.23 46.97
C PRO A 42 -4.56 50.02 47.50
N SER A 43 -3.73 49.34 46.61
CA SER A 43 -2.28 49.50 46.34
C SER A 43 -1.23 49.63 47.47
N PRO A 44 0.10 49.26 47.32
CA PRO A 44 0.81 49.12 46.07
C PRO A 44 1.83 47.91 45.93
N THR A 45 2.18 47.62 44.71
CA THR A 45 3.47 47.06 44.24
C THR A 45 4.08 45.84 44.95
N ALA A 46 3.85 44.67 44.38
CA ALA A 46 4.80 43.55 44.43
C ALA A 46 4.89 42.91 43.04
N SER A 47 6.07 42.93 42.48
CA SER A 47 6.46 42.35 41.19
C SER A 47 5.94 40.96 41.02
N SER A 48 5.16 40.72 39.96
CA SER A 48 4.77 39.41 39.48
C SER A 48 6.01 38.60 39.06
N ARG A 49 6.46 37.73 39.91
CA ARG A 49 7.34 36.61 39.51
C ARG A 49 6.50 35.63 38.67
N GLN A 50 6.57 35.78 37.37
CA GLN A 50 6.10 34.73 36.47
C GLN A 50 6.94 33.46 36.76
N SER A 51 6.30 32.39 37.17
CA SER A 51 6.86 31.07 37.22
C SER A 51 7.01 30.55 35.78
N LEU A 52 8.13 30.86 35.13
CA LEU A 52 8.54 30.19 33.90
C LEU A 52 8.69 28.68 34.20
N SER A 53 8.05 27.85 33.40
CA SER A 53 8.17 26.39 33.50
C SER A 53 9.62 25.95 33.53
N SER A 54 9.98 24.93 34.30
CA SER A 54 11.37 24.44 34.45
C SER A 54 12.01 24.03 33.12
N ASN A 55 11.23 23.66 32.12
CA ASN A 55 11.72 23.25 30.79
C ASN A 55 12.33 24.40 29.99
N ASN A 56 11.72 25.60 30.01
CA ASN A 56 12.28 26.75 29.25
C ASN A 56 13.62 27.23 29.77
N ARG A 57 13.88 27.09 31.10
CA ARG A 57 15.18 27.42 31.66
C ARG A 57 16.32 26.45 31.27
N LEU A 58 15.98 25.17 31.17
CA LEU A 58 16.98 24.16 30.74
C LEU A 58 17.35 24.32 29.28
N ASP A 59 16.41 24.67 28.42
CA ASP A 59 16.68 24.91 27.00
C ASP A 59 17.53 26.17 26.78
N ASP A 60 17.26 27.26 27.52
CA ASP A 60 18.08 28.48 27.47
C ASP A 60 19.52 28.21 27.91
N ILE A 61 19.71 27.43 28.97
CA ILE A 61 21.04 27.03 29.45
C ILE A 61 21.73 26.16 28.41
N ARG A 62 21.03 25.23 27.83
CA ARG A 62 21.57 24.34 26.80
C ARG A 62 22.16 25.10 25.62
N HIS A 63 21.40 26.05 25.04
CA HIS A 63 21.86 26.82 23.89
C HIS A 63 23.07 27.72 24.25
N GLN A 64 23.11 28.32 25.47
CA GLN A 64 24.23 29.08 25.93
C GLN A 64 25.50 28.21 26.14
N VAL A 65 25.33 27.01 26.68
CA VAL A 65 26.44 26.05 26.89
C VAL A 65 27.03 25.64 25.54
N ILE A 66 26.18 25.28 24.58
CA ILE A 66 26.59 24.90 23.22
C ILE A 66 27.35 26.07 22.55
N LEU A 67 26.77 27.28 22.60
CA LEU A 67 27.41 28.46 22.02
C LEU A 67 28.79 28.74 22.63
N ASN A 68 28.90 28.68 23.97
CA ASN A 68 30.18 28.92 24.67
C ASN A 68 31.20 27.79 24.35
N TYR A 69 30.73 26.55 24.26
CA TYR A 69 31.60 25.42 23.89
C TYR A 69 32.17 25.60 22.47
N LEU A 70 31.30 25.87 21.50
CA LEU A 70 31.73 26.08 20.10
C LEU A 70 32.67 27.28 19.98
N TRP A 71 32.39 28.37 20.68
CA TRP A 71 33.27 29.55 20.73
C TRP A 71 34.64 29.24 21.33
N GLN A 72 34.71 28.50 22.42
CA GLN A 72 35.98 28.08 23.03
C GLN A 72 36.77 27.17 22.08
N LYS A 73 36.14 26.24 21.41
CA LYS A 73 36.78 25.37 20.41
C LYS A 73 37.33 26.16 19.23
N GLN A 74 36.54 27.11 18.71
CA GLN A 74 36.94 27.97 17.59
C GLN A 74 38.20 28.80 17.95
N ARG A 75 38.25 29.36 19.15
CA ARG A 75 39.43 30.08 19.65
C ARG A 75 40.62 29.16 19.89
N GLY A 76 40.41 27.98 20.44
CA GLY A 76 41.45 27.00 20.74
C GLY A 76 42.19 26.51 19.49
N LEU A 77 41.51 26.47 18.34
CA LEU A 77 42.09 26.09 17.05
C LEU A 77 42.63 27.28 16.23
N MET A 78 42.61 28.48 16.80
CA MET A 78 43.04 29.70 16.09
C MET A 78 42.25 29.97 14.79
N TRP A 79 40.96 29.60 14.76
CA TRP A 79 40.07 29.86 13.63
C TRP A 79 39.55 31.30 13.59
N ILE A 80 39.95 32.13 14.56
CA ILE A 80 39.63 33.56 14.67
C ILE A 80 40.95 34.29 14.85
N MET A 81 41.15 35.38 14.11
CA MET A 81 42.30 36.24 14.32
C MET A 81 42.05 37.18 15.50
N ASP A 82 43.11 37.52 16.25
CA ASP A 82 43.05 38.38 17.46
C ASP A 82 42.53 39.81 17.20
N ASN A 83 42.60 40.28 15.94
CA ASN A 83 41.98 41.52 15.50
C ASN A 83 40.65 41.21 14.84
N SER A 84 39.66 40.85 15.65
CA SER A 84 38.33 40.39 15.26
C SER A 84 37.70 41.27 14.18
N GLY A 85 37.70 40.74 12.93
CA GLY A 85 36.84 41.26 11.88
C GLY A 85 35.39 41.21 12.31
N GLN A 86 34.59 42.18 11.89
CA GLN A 86 33.15 42.29 12.25
C GLN A 86 32.30 41.06 11.91
N HIS A 87 32.88 40.06 11.25
CA HIS A 87 32.17 38.91 10.66
C HIS A 87 32.62 37.56 11.21
N GLU A 88 33.55 37.52 12.18
CA GLU A 88 34.07 36.26 12.73
C GLU A 88 33.37 35.87 14.01
N GLY A 89 32.95 34.56 14.11
CA GLY A 89 32.35 34.06 15.32
C GLY A 89 31.42 32.87 15.09
N VAL A 90 30.63 32.57 16.11
CA VAL A 90 29.64 31.48 16.16
C VAL A 90 28.25 32.03 16.39
N MET A 91 27.29 31.43 15.71
CA MET A 91 25.89 31.77 15.81
C MET A 91 25.05 30.48 15.99
N VAL A 92 24.15 30.44 16.99
CA VAL A 92 23.28 29.31 17.29
C VAL A 92 21.84 29.82 17.43
N ARG A 93 20.90 29.17 16.77
CA ARG A 93 19.49 29.52 16.81
C ARG A 93 18.87 29.04 18.12
N LYS A 94 18.28 29.97 18.86
CA LYS A 94 17.55 29.69 20.08
C LYS A 94 16.06 29.39 19.82
N ASP A 95 15.45 30.19 18.96
CA ASP A 95 14.05 30.05 18.55
C ASP A 95 13.89 30.47 17.08
N ARG A 96 12.67 30.39 16.53
CA ARG A 96 12.40 30.71 15.10
C ARG A 96 12.92 32.09 14.67
N THR A 97 12.99 33.03 15.57
CA THR A 97 13.39 34.44 15.31
C THR A 97 14.62 34.87 16.07
N GLU A 98 15.04 34.16 17.10
CA GLU A 98 16.12 34.57 18.02
C GLU A 98 17.38 33.69 17.81
N TYR A 99 18.52 34.34 17.68
CA TYR A 99 19.84 33.73 17.58
C TYR A 99 20.76 34.24 18.67
N LEU A 100 21.47 33.33 19.30
CA LEU A 100 22.55 33.61 20.21
C LEU A 100 23.88 33.67 19.43
N CYS A 101 24.69 34.69 19.70
CA CYS A 101 25.91 34.92 18.95
C CYS A 101 27.11 35.22 19.87
N ARG A 102 28.28 34.77 19.44
CA ARG A 102 29.59 35.16 20.01
C ARG A 102 30.53 35.60 18.89
N PRO A 103 31.03 36.84 18.91
CA PRO A 103 30.69 37.93 19.79
C PRO A 103 29.28 38.47 19.54
N PRO A 104 28.63 39.20 20.51
CA PRO A 104 27.24 39.68 20.36
C PRO A 104 27.02 40.59 19.15
N ALA A 105 28.02 41.36 18.73
CA ALA A 105 28.01 42.21 17.53
C ALA A 105 27.73 41.44 16.24
N LEU A 106 28.02 40.13 16.20
CA LEU A 106 27.83 39.26 15.04
C LEU A 106 26.37 39.19 14.62
N ALA A 107 25.40 39.32 15.53
CA ALA A 107 23.96 39.29 15.25
C ALA A 107 23.49 40.38 14.25
N SER A 108 24.16 41.52 14.23
CA SER A 108 23.89 42.67 13.33
C SER A 108 24.78 42.69 12.10
N SER A 109 25.80 41.83 12.02
CA SER A 109 26.75 41.75 10.91
C SER A 109 26.08 41.24 9.62
N THR A 110 26.75 41.35 8.47
CA THR A 110 26.32 40.77 7.20
C THR A 110 26.24 39.27 7.30
N PHE A 111 27.16 38.60 7.97
CA PHE A 111 27.11 37.18 8.27
C PHE A 111 25.87 36.82 9.08
N GLY A 112 25.59 37.54 10.17
CA GLY A 112 24.41 37.27 11.00
C GLY A 112 23.08 37.44 10.24
N ARG A 113 23.00 38.43 9.34
CA ARG A 113 21.82 38.61 8.46
C ARG A 113 21.67 37.47 7.46
N ALA A 114 22.77 37.05 6.82
CA ALA A 114 22.78 35.94 5.88
C ALA A 114 22.32 34.62 6.52
N MET A 115 22.81 34.29 7.71
CA MET A 115 22.43 33.09 8.44
C MET A 115 20.95 33.08 8.84
N LYS A 116 20.40 34.24 9.21
CA LYS A 116 18.95 34.37 9.50
C LYS A 116 18.10 34.12 8.24
N ILE A 117 18.53 34.62 7.06
CA ILE A 117 17.84 34.40 5.79
C ILE A 117 17.91 32.91 5.42
N MET A 118 19.05 32.27 5.58
CA MET A 118 19.25 30.84 5.32
C MET A 118 18.52 29.94 6.32
N ASN A 119 18.09 30.49 7.47
CA ASN A 119 17.38 29.78 8.54
C ASN A 119 18.11 28.51 9.01
N VAL A 120 19.41 28.58 9.20
CA VAL A 120 20.27 27.48 9.71
C VAL A 120 20.21 27.44 11.24
N SER A 121 20.43 26.23 11.81
CA SER A 121 20.38 26.08 13.28
C SER A 121 21.66 26.53 13.97
N ALA A 122 22.82 26.33 13.33
CA ALA A 122 24.08 26.83 13.83
C ALA A 122 25.03 27.13 12.67
N ALA A 123 25.91 28.11 12.85
CA ALA A 123 26.94 28.44 11.88
C ALA A 123 28.17 29.04 12.58
N MET A 124 29.33 28.86 11.96
CA MET A 124 30.62 29.47 12.40
C MET A 124 31.45 29.91 11.22
N THR A 125 32.33 30.85 11.45
CA THR A 125 33.33 31.29 10.49
C THR A 125 34.69 30.71 10.84
N ILE A 126 35.48 30.37 9.85
CA ILE A 126 36.85 29.85 9.99
C ILE A 126 37.79 30.74 9.17
N ASN A 127 38.74 31.38 9.87
CA ASN A 127 39.77 32.14 9.28
C ASN A 127 41.16 31.56 9.72
N SER A 128 41.51 30.43 9.13
CA SER A 128 42.76 29.73 9.44
C SER A 128 43.79 29.95 8.35
N THR A 129 45.03 29.73 8.68
CA THR A 129 46.15 29.78 7.74
C THR A 129 46.06 28.75 6.62
N VAL A 130 45.24 27.73 6.80
CA VAL A 130 44.96 26.71 5.79
C VAL A 130 43.93 27.19 4.75
N VAL A 131 42.96 28.00 5.16
CA VAL A 131 41.88 28.49 4.30
C VAL A 131 42.34 29.60 3.36
N GLN A 132 43.18 30.54 3.83
CA GLN A 132 43.62 31.71 3.07
C GLN A 132 44.34 31.41 1.75
N PRO A 133 45.29 30.44 1.68
CA PRO A 133 45.99 30.12 0.42
C PRO A 133 45.08 29.63 -0.71
N PHE A 134 43.96 28.95 -0.39
CA PHE A 134 43.00 28.48 -1.41
C PHE A 134 42.34 29.65 -2.13
N LEU A 135 42.01 30.71 -1.42
CA LEU A 135 41.32 31.88 -1.96
C LEU A 135 42.25 32.77 -2.79
N THR A 136 43.52 32.83 -2.42
CA THR A 136 44.51 33.67 -3.11
C THR A 136 45.06 33.05 -4.40
N ARG A 137 45.11 31.72 -4.50
CA ARG A 137 45.73 31.04 -5.63
C ARG A 137 44.77 30.73 -6.80
N SER A 138 43.47 30.72 -6.57
CA SER A 138 42.48 30.41 -7.59
C SER A 138 41.30 31.38 -7.53
N PRO A 139 41.48 32.66 -7.89
CA PRO A 139 40.43 33.67 -7.74
C PRO A 139 39.18 33.43 -8.62
N ASP A 140 39.35 32.67 -9.72
CA ASP A 140 38.29 32.39 -10.66
C ASP A 140 37.62 31.03 -10.44
N ALA A 141 38.06 30.25 -9.42
CA ALA A 141 37.47 28.95 -9.12
C ALA A 141 36.08 29.11 -8.51
N LEU A 142 35.11 28.31 -8.99
CA LEU A 142 33.77 28.32 -8.47
C LEU A 142 33.57 27.41 -7.25
N ASP A 143 34.43 26.41 -7.11
CA ASP A 143 34.42 25.50 -5.95
C ASP A 143 35.82 24.88 -5.71
N VAL A 144 36.03 24.37 -4.50
CA VAL A 144 37.23 23.61 -4.09
C VAL A 144 36.81 22.16 -3.83
N PRO A 145 37.35 21.18 -4.58
CA PRO A 145 37.10 19.78 -4.29
C PRO A 145 37.92 19.32 -3.07
N LEU A 146 37.30 18.55 -2.18
CA LEU A 146 37.94 17.90 -1.04
C LEU A 146 38.16 16.40 -1.35
N THR A 147 39.15 15.81 -0.71
CA THR A 147 39.51 14.38 -0.88
C THR A 147 38.38 13.40 -0.52
N ASN A 148 37.41 13.82 0.27
CA ASN A 148 36.24 13.07 0.64
C ASN A 148 35.06 13.21 -0.36
N GLY A 149 35.28 13.79 -1.53
CA GLY A 149 34.28 14.01 -2.57
C GLY A 149 33.32 15.21 -2.33
N LEU A 150 33.46 15.91 -1.22
CA LEU A 150 32.73 17.16 -0.97
C LEU A 150 33.34 18.29 -1.81
N ARG A 151 32.50 19.19 -2.32
CA ARG A 151 32.89 20.41 -3.00
C ARG A 151 32.41 21.62 -2.21
N VAL A 152 33.34 22.49 -1.83
CA VAL A 152 33.02 23.72 -1.12
C VAL A 152 32.99 24.85 -2.14
N GLN A 153 31.82 25.47 -2.32
CA GLN A 153 31.64 26.58 -3.27
C GLN A 153 32.39 27.84 -2.82
N ILE A 154 32.84 28.64 -3.79
CA ILE A 154 33.42 29.95 -3.56
C ILE A 154 32.39 31.03 -3.91
N LEU A 155 32.12 31.95 -2.99
CA LEU A 155 31.20 33.08 -3.18
C LEU A 155 31.98 34.37 -3.14
N PRO A 156 31.62 35.39 -3.95
CA PRO A 156 32.32 36.65 -4.00
C PRO A 156 32.30 37.41 -2.67
N THR A 157 31.13 37.50 -2.04
CA THR A 157 30.89 38.28 -0.81
C THR A 157 29.97 37.57 0.18
N LEU A 158 30.01 38.04 1.44
CA LEU A 158 29.04 37.57 2.47
C LEU A 158 27.57 37.88 2.14
N GLU A 159 27.30 38.84 1.28
CA GLU A 159 25.95 39.16 0.84
C GLU A 159 25.37 38.08 -0.10
N ASP A 160 26.23 37.33 -0.78
CA ASP A 160 25.84 36.21 -1.65
C ASP A 160 25.56 34.91 -0.88
N LEU A 161 25.95 34.85 0.39
CA LEU A 161 25.80 33.65 1.22
C LEU A 161 24.38 33.07 1.31
N PRO A 162 23.27 33.86 1.28
CA PRO A 162 21.93 33.32 1.20
C PRO A 162 21.64 32.56 -0.09
N ARG A 163 22.44 32.71 -1.14
CA ARG A 163 22.34 31.97 -2.41
C ARG A 163 23.18 30.68 -2.38
N ALA A 164 23.93 30.45 -1.30
CA ALA A 164 24.74 29.26 -1.12
C ALA A 164 23.92 27.98 -1.19
N ARG A 165 24.50 26.93 -1.73
CA ARG A 165 23.89 25.60 -1.74
C ARG A 165 23.86 25.05 -0.32
N ARG A 166 22.71 25.12 0.34
CA ARG A 166 22.55 24.75 1.76
C ARG A 166 23.05 23.33 2.06
N ALA A 167 22.87 22.40 1.14
CA ALA A 167 23.29 21.01 1.27
C ALA A 167 24.82 20.79 1.25
N HIS A 168 25.61 21.81 0.90
CA HIS A 168 27.06 21.73 0.95
C HIS A 168 27.62 22.04 2.34
N TYR A 169 26.81 22.59 3.26
CA TYR A 169 27.16 22.90 4.64
C TYR A 169 28.35 23.87 4.84
N ALA A 170 28.95 24.34 3.75
CA ALA A 170 30.07 25.28 3.78
C ALA A 170 30.15 26.12 2.50
N ALA A 171 30.73 27.31 2.61
CA ALA A 171 31.14 28.17 1.50
C ALA A 171 32.37 28.98 1.84
N PHE A 172 33.29 29.13 0.87
CA PHE A 172 34.35 30.12 0.93
C PHE A 172 33.82 31.48 0.49
N ILE A 173 34.23 32.53 1.20
CA ILE A 173 33.92 33.91 0.87
C ILE A 173 35.21 34.60 0.43
N ALA A 174 35.29 34.89 -0.86
CA ALA A 174 36.54 35.34 -1.47
C ALA A 174 36.99 36.71 -0.93
N ARG A 175 36.08 37.69 -0.82
CA ARG A 175 36.41 39.05 -0.39
C ARG A 175 36.86 39.17 1.06
N GLU A 176 36.19 38.49 1.95
CA GLU A 176 36.45 38.47 3.38
C GLU A 176 37.51 37.42 3.78
N ALA A 177 37.95 36.60 2.86
CA ALA A 177 38.89 35.49 3.04
C ALA A 177 38.48 34.53 4.17
N LEU A 178 37.21 34.21 4.25
CA LEU A 178 36.64 33.37 5.31
C LEU A 178 36.03 32.07 4.72
N LEU A 179 36.11 30.99 5.48
CA LEU A 179 35.27 29.83 5.30
C LEU A 179 34.06 29.92 6.26
N VAL A 180 32.86 29.83 5.75
CA VAL A 180 31.64 29.76 6.54
C VAL A 180 31.14 28.34 6.53
N VAL A 181 30.89 27.78 7.73
CA VAL A 181 30.34 26.43 7.90
C VAL A 181 29.03 26.54 8.67
N TRP A 182 28.02 25.80 8.24
CA TRP A 182 26.70 25.73 8.92
C TRP A 182 26.23 24.30 9.09
N GLU A 183 25.33 24.10 10.07
CA GLU A 183 24.76 22.79 10.35
C GLU A 183 23.36 22.95 10.94
N ASP A 184 22.51 21.94 10.69
CA ASP A 184 21.16 21.92 11.25
C ASP A 184 21.12 21.32 12.68
N ASP A 185 22.13 20.54 13.08
CA ASP A 185 22.37 20.15 14.47
C ASP A 185 23.57 20.91 15.05
N PRO A 186 23.38 21.82 16.02
CA PRO A 186 24.46 22.58 16.61
C PRO A 186 25.59 21.75 17.24
N THR A 187 25.30 20.49 17.63
CA THR A 187 26.30 19.60 18.24
C THR A 187 27.30 19.06 17.23
N LEU A 188 26.93 18.95 15.94
CA LEU A 188 27.73 18.44 14.86
C LEU A 188 28.56 19.53 14.13
N LEU A 189 28.25 20.81 14.39
CA LEU A 189 28.88 21.93 13.68
C LEU A 189 30.40 21.92 13.78
N PHE A 190 30.97 21.66 14.96
CA PHE A 190 32.40 21.64 15.19
C PHE A 190 33.08 20.50 14.42
N ASP A 191 32.53 19.31 14.47
CA ASP A 191 33.09 18.14 13.80
C ASP A 191 33.08 18.31 12.28
N ARG A 192 31.98 18.92 11.74
CA ARG A 192 31.89 19.25 10.32
C ARG A 192 32.94 20.28 9.91
N ALA A 193 33.09 21.36 10.68
CA ALA A 193 34.08 22.40 10.43
C ALA A 193 35.53 21.84 10.39
N LYS A 194 35.81 20.95 11.36
CA LYS A 194 37.09 20.27 11.44
C LYS A 194 37.32 19.29 10.28
N ALA A 195 36.31 18.52 9.91
CA ALA A 195 36.42 17.60 8.78
C ALA A 195 36.68 18.31 7.44
N ILE A 196 36.15 19.53 7.25
CA ILE A 196 36.41 20.35 6.07
C ILE A 196 37.88 20.88 6.10
N GLU A 197 38.37 21.38 7.24
CA GLU A 197 39.74 21.83 7.38
C GLU A 197 40.73 20.68 7.18
N ASP A 198 40.49 19.51 7.80
CA ASP A 198 41.31 18.31 7.63
C ASP A 198 41.30 17.83 6.16
N GLY A 199 40.13 17.91 5.48
CA GLY A 199 39.99 17.58 4.05
C GLY A 199 40.79 18.53 3.15
N LEU A 200 40.86 19.83 3.48
CA LEU A 200 41.70 20.81 2.80
C LEU A 200 43.20 20.52 3.00
N LEU A 201 43.62 20.19 4.22
CA LEU A 201 44.95 19.78 4.53
C LEU A 201 45.38 18.53 3.74
N GLN A 202 44.52 17.50 3.72
CA GLN A 202 44.80 16.31 2.93
C GLN A 202 44.92 16.59 1.43
N THR A 203 44.07 17.48 0.91
CA THR A 203 44.15 17.89 -0.52
C THR A 203 45.51 18.54 -0.82
N ILE A 204 46.04 19.36 0.10
CA ILE A 204 47.36 19.97 -0.03
C ILE A 204 48.49 18.93 0.02
N TRP A 205 48.43 18.01 1.01
CA TRP A 205 49.46 16.96 1.17
C TRP A 205 49.48 16.00 -0.02
N ASN A 206 48.31 15.60 -0.51
CA ASN A 206 48.22 14.70 -1.67
C ASN A 206 48.68 15.35 -2.97
N ALA A 207 48.53 16.66 -3.14
CA ALA A 207 49.04 17.38 -4.28
C ALA A 207 50.59 17.40 -4.32
N THR A 208 51.25 17.35 -3.15
CA THR A 208 52.71 17.25 -3.05
C THR A 208 53.29 15.86 -3.28
N GLU A 209 52.47 14.79 -3.11
CA GLU A 209 52.85 13.39 -3.38
C GLU A 209 52.74 13.02 -4.87
N HIS A 210 51.86 13.66 -5.63
CA HIS A 210 51.68 13.38 -7.06
C HIS A 210 52.86 13.86 -7.95
N GLU A 211 53.71 14.75 -7.47
CA GLU A 211 54.95 15.11 -8.17
C GLU A 211 56.07 14.08 -8.08
N LYS A 212 55.90 13.00 -7.26
CA LYS A 212 56.97 12.01 -7.02
C LYS A 212 56.72 10.60 -7.49
N THR A 213 55.54 10.31 -8.08
CA THR A 213 55.21 8.94 -8.52
C THR A 213 54.51 8.92 -9.86
N GLU A 214 55.21 9.28 -10.92
CA GLU A 214 54.89 8.78 -12.27
C GLU A 214 55.43 7.36 -12.39
N THR A 215 54.61 6.35 -12.20
CA THR A 215 54.62 5.05 -12.90
C THR A 215 53.63 4.10 -12.28
N GLN A 216 52.35 4.19 -12.66
CA GLN A 216 51.44 3.04 -12.88
C GLN A 216 50.13 3.50 -13.58
N PRO A 217 49.61 2.76 -14.56
CA PRO A 217 48.46 3.23 -15.35
C PRO A 217 47.18 3.11 -14.53
N ARG A 218 46.70 4.22 -14.03
CA ARG A 218 45.35 4.39 -13.54
C ARG A 218 44.49 4.90 -14.69
N ALA A 219 43.27 4.39 -14.75
CA ALA A 219 42.17 4.69 -15.66
C ALA A 219 42.36 5.98 -16.48
N GLN A 220 42.38 5.79 -17.79
CA GLN A 220 42.57 6.84 -18.80
C GLN A 220 41.60 7.99 -18.53
N VAL A 221 42.17 9.08 -18.07
CA VAL A 221 41.61 10.43 -18.24
C VAL A 221 41.55 10.64 -19.76
N ARG A 222 40.38 10.93 -20.30
CA ARG A 222 40.18 11.32 -21.69
C ARG A 222 41.22 12.38 -22.05
N GLU A 223 42.04 12.08 -23.06
CA GLU A 223 42.78 13.10 -23.77
C GLU A 223 41.80 14.13 -24.29
N LEU A 224 41.94 15.36 -23.80
CA LEU A 224 41.31 16.54 -24.34
C LEU A 224 41.94 16.79 -25.68
N ASP A 225 41.16 16.90 -26.75
CA ASP A 225 41.60 17.39 -28.04
C ASP A 225 42.19 18.79 -27.85
N GLU A 226 43.52 18.91 -28.00
CA GLU A 226 44.25 20.14 -27.90
C GLU A 226 43.97 21.15 -29.02
N GLU A 227 43.03 20.87 -29.96
CA GLU A 227 42.78 21.75 -31.12
C GLU A 227 41.64 22.74 -30.98
N SER A 228 40.82 22.68 -29.93
CA SER A 228 39.77 23.68 -29.73
C SER A 228 39.76 24.18 -28.29
N GLY A 229 40.45 25.29 -28.04
CA GLY A 229 40.50 25.98 -26.75
C GLY A 229 39.15 26.53 -26.23
N GLN A 230 38.05 25.76 -26.38
CA GLN A 230 36.75 25.99 -25.77
C GLN A 230 36.49 24.86 -24.78
N SER A 231 36.59 25.18 -23.48
CA SER A 231 35.96 24.35 -22.46
C SER A 231 34.45 24.33 -22.70
N VAL A 232 33.97 23.28 -23.31
CA VAL A 232 32.55 23.04 -23.35
C VAL A 232 32.12 22.72 -21.91
N VAL A 233 31.61 23.70 -21.20
CA VAL A 233 30.86 23.49 -19.96
C VAL A 233 29.56 22.83 -20.38
N GLU A 234 29.57 21.51 -20.36
CA GLU A 234 28.38 20.73 -20.59
C GLU A 234 27.43 21.01 -19.43
N GLU A 235 26.43 21.86 -19.67
CA GLU A 235 25.31 22.07 -18.74
C GLU A 235 24.62 20.71 -18.51
N ARG A 236 24.91 20.11 -17.36
CA ARG A 236 24.29 18.85 -16.97
C ARG A 236 22.79 19.04 -16.83
N PRO A 237 21.97 18.22 -17.47
CA PRO A 237 20.53 18.35 -17.38
C PRO A 237 20.05 17.92 -15.97
N THR A 238 19.98 18.88 -15.06
CA THR A 238 19.39 18.72 -13.71
C THR A 238 17.92 18.31 -13.76
N MET A 239 17.25 18.49 -14.90
CA MET A 239 15.84 18.12 -15.10
C MET A 239 15.58 16.60 -14.99
N TYR A 240 16.52 15.74 -15.39
CA TYR A 240 16.31 14.29 -15.34
C TYR A 240 16.40 13.72 -13.92
N LEU A 241 17.25 14.29 -13.09
CA LEU A 241 17.35 13.90 -11.68
C LEU A 241 16.07 14.21 -10.91
N ASN A 242 15.44 15.35 -11.21
CA ASN A 242 14.15 15.74 -10.60
C ASN A 242 13.01 14.82 -11.02
N SER A 243 12.97 14.35 -12.26
CA SER A 243 11.95 13.41 -12.74
C SER A 243 12.10 12.03 -12.07
N PHE A 244 13.33 11.57 -11.88
CA PHE A 244 13.62 10.34 -11.14
C PHE A 244 13.24 10.49 -9.65
N MET A 245 13.55 11.61 -9.03
CA MET A 245 13.18 11.91 -7.64
C MET A 245 11.66 12.01 -7.44
N VAL A 246 10.90 12.53 -8.42
CA VAL A 246 9.43 12.56 -8.38
C VAL A 246 8.85 11.13 -8.48
N SER A 247 9.40 10.31 -9.36
CA SER A 247 9.01 8.89 -9.45
C SER A 247 9.32 8.13 -8.16
N CYS A 248 10.47 8.39 -7.54
CA CYS A 248 10.85 7.86 -6.23
C CYS A 248 9.96 8.40 -5.09
N SER A 249 9.37 9.60 -5.22
CA SER A 249 8.49 10.15 -4.18
C SER A 249 7.17 9.39 -4.05
N ILE A 250 6.61 8.90 -5.16
CA ILE A 250 5.44 8.01 -5.14
C ILE A 250 5.81 6.68 -4.48
N CYS A 251 6.96 6.12 -4.84
CA CYS A 251 7.50 4.92 -4.18
C CYS A 251 7.81 5.16 -2.70
N LEU A 252 8.21 6.37 -2.30
CA LEU A 252 8.50 6.72 -0.91
C LEU A 252 7.24 6.69 -0.03
N LEU A 253 6.11 7.18 -0.52
CA LEU A 253 4.84 7.09 0.21
C LEU A 253 4.48 5.62 0.48
N PHE A 254 4.67 4.79 -0.54
CA PHE A 254 4.43 3.36 -0.47
C PHE A 254 5.38 2.66 0.51
N PHE A 255 6.67 2.96 0.39
CA PHE A 255 7.71 2.46 1.28
C PHE A 255 7.46 2.83 2.75
N THR A 256 7.08 4.08 2.99
CA THR A 256 6.74 4.58 4.32
C THR A 256 5.54 3.84 4.92
N ASN A 257 4.50 3.58 4.10
CA ASN A 257 3.32 2.83 4.55
C ASN A 257 3.69 1.39 4.94
N VAL A 258 4.57 0.73 4.18
CA VAL A 258 5.05 -0.62 4.52
C VAL A 258 5.88 -0.61 5.80
N VAL A 259 6.78 0.35 5.96
CA VAL A 259 7.59 0.49 7.20
C VAL A 259 6.69 0.71 8.42
N ILE A 260 5.71 1.61 8.31
CA ILE A 260 4.72 1.84 9.38
C ILE A 260 3.94 0.55 9.66
N GLY A 261 3.50 -0.16 8.63
CA GLY A 261 2.82 -1.45 8.75
C GLY A 261 3.65 -2.48 9.53
N VAL A 262 4.92 -2.64 9.18
CA VAL A 262 5.85 -3.55 9.87
C VAL A 262 6.05 -3.14 11.34
N LEU A 263 6.22 -1.84 11.62
CA LEU A 263 6.34 -1.36 12.99
C LEU A 263 5.07 -1.62 13.79
N MET A 264 3.90 -1.40 13.20
CA MET A 264 2.61 -1.71 13.83
C MET A 264 2.47 -3.22 14.09
N GLN A 265 2.82 -4.08 13.16
CA GLN A 265 2.82 -5.54 13.36
C GLN A 265 3.75 -5.98 14.49
N CYS A 266 4.92 -5.35 14.61
CA CYS A 266 5.89 -5.66 15.66
C CYS A 266 5.47 -5.13 17.04
N PHE A 267 4.95 -3.91 17.14
CA PHE A 267 4.79 -3.18 18.40
C PHE A 267 3.36 -2.70 18.65
N GLY A 268 2.50 -2.66 17.64
CA GLY A 268 1.13 -2.16 17.74
C GLY A 268 0.23 -3.03 18.63
N PRO A 269 -0.99 -2.57 18.94
CA PRO A 269 -1.89 -3.28 19.86
C PRO A 269 -2.45 -4.55 19.23
N ILE A 270 -2.43 -5.66 19.97
CA ILE A 270 -2.99 -6.97 19.58
C ILE A 270 -4.36 -7.22 20.23
N GLN A 271 -4.63 -6.55 21.35
CA GLN A 271 -5.86 -6.76 22.11
C GLN A 271 -7.13 -6.47 21.29
N GLN A 272 -7.00 -5.62 20.28
CA GLN A 272 -8.10 -5.28 19.36
C GLN A 272 -8.59 -6.47 18.53
N LEU A 273 -7.72 -7.44 18.24
CA LEU A 273 -8.10 -8.69 17.58
C LEU A 273 -9.12 -9.54 18.35
N ASN A 274 -9.29 -9.29 19.66
CA ASN A 274 -10.23 -9.98 20.52
C ASN A 274 -11.44 -9.11 20.93
N ARG A 275 -11.62 -7.94 20.30
CA ARG A 275 -12.67 -6.96 20.63
C ARG A 275 -13.45 -6.58 19.39
N ASN A 276 -14.74 -6.28 19.58
CA ASN A 276 -15.55 -5.67 18.55
C ASN A 276 -15.26 -4.16 18.49
N THR A 277 -15.03 -3.66 17.28
CA THR A 277 -14.84 -2.23 16.98
C THR A 277 -15.83 -1.79 15.91
N LYS A 278 -15.80 -0.54 15.48
CA LYS A 278 -16.65 -0.04 14.39
C LYS A 278 -16.48 -0.87 13.10
N PHE A 279 -15.22 -1.23 12.75
CA PHE A 279 -14.87 -1.88 11.50
C PHE A 279 -14.57 -3.39 11.62
N PHE A 280 -14.49 -3.92 12.85
CA PHE A 280 -14.07 -5.28 13.10
C PHE A 280 -14.89 -5.96 14.18
N SER A 281 -15.34 -7.20 13.91
CA SER A 281 -16.05 -8.06 14.84
C SER A 281 -15.26 -9.33 15.10
N ALA A 282 -14.56 -9.33 16.25
CA ALA A 282 -13.81 -10.49 16.72
C ALA A 282 -14.71 -11.60 17.26
N LYS A 283 -15.86 -11.23 17.82
CA LYS A 283 -16.84 -12.12 18.45
C LYS A 283 -18.21 -11.82 17.92
N ALA A 284 -19.00 -12.87 17.70
CA ALA A 284 -20.40 -12.72 17.36
C ALA A 284 -21.12 -11.95 18.49
N PRO A 285 -22.07 -11.07 18.13
CA PRO A 285 -22.88 -10.38 19.12
C PRO A 285 -23.84 -11.35 19.82
N PRO A 286 -24.49 -10.93 20.93
CA PRO A 286 -25.58 -11.69 21.49
C PRO A 286 -26.65 -11.97 20.44
N ARG A 287 -27.09 -13.22 20.33
CA ARG A 287 -28.12 -13.62 19.36
C ARG A 287 -29.45 -12.97 19.69
N LEU A 288 -30.20 -12.61 18.65
CA LEU A 288 -31.55 -12.06 18.79
C LEU A 288 -32.45 -13.09 19.44
N LEU A 289 -33.27 -12.63 20.38
CA LEU A 289 -34.28 -13.42 21.07
C LEU A 289 -35.70 -13.01 20.64
N THR A 290 -35.87 -12.52 19.42
CA THR A 290 -37.15 -12.08 18.85
C THR A 290 -37.88 -13.28 18.27
N THR A 291 -39.20 -13.20 18.23
CA THR A 291 -40.07 -14.23 17.64
C THR A 291 -40.04 -14.21 16.11
N THR A 292 -39.62 -13.12 15.51
CA THR A 292 -39.47 -12.94 14.06
C THR A 292 -38.05 -12.55 13.76
N LEU A 293 -37.28 -13.39 13.09
CA LEU A 293 -35.96 -13.11 12.59
C LEU A 293 -36.04 -12.60 11.13
N PRO A 294 -35.08 -11.78 10.67
CA PRO A 294 -35.03 -11.29 9.30
C PRO A 294 -34.95 -12.40 8.27
N HIS A 295 -35.51 -12.18 7.09
CA HIS A 295 -35.36 -13.14 5.98
C HIS A 295 -34.00 -12.96 5.30
N VAL A 296 -33.27 -14.06 5.05
CA VAL A 296 -31.94 -14.03 4.42
C VAL A 296 -31.98 -14.74 3.08
N THR A 297 -31.66 -14.04 2.00
CA THR A 297 -31.50 -14.65 0.68
C THR A 297 -30.01 -14.98 0.47
N ILE A 298 -29.70 -16.23 0.19
CA ILE A 298 -28.34 -16.66 -0.16
C ILE A 298 -28.20 -16.58 -1.67
N GLN A 299 -27.51 -15.52 -2.14
CA GLN A 299 -27.28 -15.29 -3.57
C GLN A 299 -25.98 -15.93 -4.00
N CYS A 300 -26.06 -16.82 -5.01
CA CYS A 300 -24.92 -17.56 -5.54
C CYS A 300 -24.87 -17.45 -7.07
N PRO A 301 -23.96 -16.62 -7.63
CA PRO A 301 -23.73 -16.58 -9.07
C PRO A 301 -22.96 -17.80 -9.53
N VAL A 302 -23.47 -18.46 -10.57
CA VAL A 302 -22.93 -19.67 -11.20
C VAL A 302 -22.75 -19.43 -12.69
N TYR A 303 -21.78 -20.10 -13.31
CA TYR A 303 -21.58 -20.05 -14.76
C TYR A 303 -21.52 -21.47 -15.37
N LYS A 304 -20.35 -22.05 -15.50
CA LYS A 304 -20.13 -23.37 -16.12
C LYS A 304 -19.50 -24.39 -15.17
N GLU A 305 -19.49 -24.10 -13.88
CA GLU A 305 -18.96 -25.01 -12.85
C GLU A 305 -19.68 -26.34 -12.85
N GLY A 306 -18.97 -27.43 -12.53
CA GLY A 306 -19.53 -28.77 -12.45
C GLY A 306 -20.57 -28.91 -11.34
N LEU A 307 -21.73 -29.50 -11.65
CA LEU A 307 -22.81 -29.68 -10.69
C LEU A 307 -22.36 -30.51 -9.47
N ALA A 308 -21.77 -31.67 -9.72
CA ALA A 308 -21.42 -32.62 -8.66
C ALA A 308 -20.18 -32.22 -7.88
N ALA A 309 -19.19 -31.60 -8.55
CA ALA A 309 -17.91 -31.29 -7.95
C ALA A 309 -17.89 -29.95 -7.21
N VAL A 310 -18.69 -28.97 -7.65
CA VAL A 310 -18.65 -27.58 -7.15
C VAL A 310 -19.97 -27.14 -6.56
N ILE A 311 -21.08 -27.20 -7.32
CA ILE A 311 -22.36 -26.62 -6.91
C ILE A 311 -23.00 -27.43 -5.77
N ALA A 312 -23.07 -28.77 -5.91
CA ALA A 312 -23.74 -29.60 -4.92
C ALA A 312 -23.10 -29.57 -3.51
N PRO A 313 -21.77 -29.60 -3.35
CA PRO A 313 -21.12 -29.39 -2.04
C PRO A 313 -21.43 -28.03 -1.41
N THR A 314 -21.43 -26.95 -2.21
CA THR A 314 -21.78 -25.60 -1.77
C THR A 314 -23.23 -25.57 -1.29
N VAL A 315 -24.19 -26.03 -2.09
CA VAL A 315 -25.61 -26.11 -1.73
C VAL A 315 -25.82 -26.95 -0.46
N SER A 316 -25.10 -28.06 -0.31
CA SER A 316 -25.16 -28.90 0.90
C SER A 316 -24.75 -28.12 2.17
N SER A 317 -23.69 -27.30 2.09
CA SER A 317 -23.28 -26.47 3.22
C SER A 317 -24.31 -25.38 3.55
N ILE A 318 -24.87 -24.73 2.52
CA ILE A 318 -25.93 -23.72 2.66
C ILE A 318 -27.17 -24.32 3.32
N LYS A 319 -27.62 -25.47 2.87
CA LYS A 319 -28.81 -26.16 3.43
C LYS A 319 -28.67 -26.43 4.93
N LYS A 320 -27.51 -26.80 5.39
CA LYS A 320 -27.24 -26.96 6.83
C LYS A 320 -27.39 -25.63 7.58
N ALA A 321 -26.83 -24.54 7.03
CA ALA A 321 -26.98 -23.22 7.62
C ALA A 321 -28.41 -22.73 7.65
N ILE A 322 -29.16 -22.95 6.57
CA ILE A 322 -30.64 -22.66 6.52
C ILE A 322 -31.37 -23.48 7.57
N SER A 323 -31.18 -24.79 7.62
CA SER A 323 -31.84 -25.64 8.60
C SER A 323 -31.58 -25.20 10.04
N THR A 324 -30.36 -24.82 10.35
CA THR A 324 -29.99 -24.26 11.67
C THR A 324 -30.71 -22.94 11.95
N TYR A 325 -30.86 -22.09 10.97
CA TYR A 325 -31.51 -20.78 11.10
C TYR A 325 -33.03 -20.93 11.27
N GLU A 326 -33.64 -21.82 10.49
CA GLU A 326 -35.08 -22.14 10.58
C GLU A 326 -35.45 -22.76 11.94
N LEU A 327 -34.61 -23.66 12.48
CA LEU A 327 -34.81 -24.22 13.83
C LEU A 327 -34.80 -23.15 14.93
N GLN A 328 -34.26 -22.00 14.65
CA GLN A 328 -34.18 -20.85 15.56
C GLN A 328 -35.27 -19.79 15.28
N GLY A 329 -36.17 -20.08 14.34
CA GLY A 329 -37.31 -19.21 13.98
C GLY A 329 -37.01 -18.21 12.86
N GLY A 330 -35.88 -18.36 12.15
CA GLY A 330 -35.55 -17.58 10.96
C GLY A 330 -36.17 -18.17 9.69
N SER A 331 -36.01 -17.48 8.58
CA SER A 331 -36.37 -17.98 7.24
C SER A 331 -35.25 -17.57 6.24
N ALA A 332 -34.96 -18.47 5.30
CA ALA A 332 -33.98 -18.17 4.26
C ALA A 332 -34.30 -18.93 2.97
N ASN A 333 -33.91 -18.37 1.83
CA ASN A 333 -34.00 -19.01 0.53
C ASN A 333 -32.65 -19.02 -0.18
N ILE A 334 -32.45 -19.94 -1.12
CA ILE A 334 -31.29 -19.96 -2.01
C ILE A 334 -31.74 -19.38 -3.35
N PHE A 335 -30.96 -18.40 -3.85
CA PHE A 335 -31.17 -17.79 -5.14
C PHE A 335 -29.91 -17.93 -5.99
N ILE A 336 -29.95 -18.78 -7.01
CA ILE A 336 -28.86 -19.02 -7.94
C ILE A 336 -29.03 -18.16 -9.19
N ASN A 337 -28.02 -17.33 -9.51
CA ASN A 337 -27.96 -16.63 -10.78
C ASN A 337 -27.09 -17.48 -11.75
N ASP A 338 -27.73 -18.42 -12.49
CA ASP A 338 -27.00 -19.36 -13.38
C ASP A 338 -26.83 -18.80 -14.79
N ASP A 339 -25.70 -18.08 -14.97
CA ASP A 339 -25.35 -17.48 -16.26
C ASP A 339 -24.94 -18.50 -17.35
N GLY A 340 -24.69 -19.73 -16.94
CA GLY A 340 -24.29 -20.85 -17.80
C GLY A 340 -25.48 -21.70 -18.31
N LEU A 341 -26.59 -21.71 -17.60
CA LEU A 341 -27.65 -22.69 -17.78
C LEU A 341 -28.18 -22.79 -19.24
N GLN A 342 -28.40 -21.67 -19.90
CA GLN A 342 -28.81 -21.61 -21.30
C GLN A 342 -27.69 -21.93 -22.30
N LEU A 343 -26.44 -22.04 -21.83
CA LEU A 343 -25.24 -22.35 -22.66
C LEU A 343 -24.84 -23.82 -22.56
N LEU A 344 -25.40 -24.58 -21.65
CA LEU A 344 -25.14 -26.01 -21.47
C LEU A 344 -25.86 -26.85 -22.52
N ASP A 345 -25.36 -28.06 -22.73
CA ASP A 345 -26.07 -29.09 -23.46
C ASP A 345 -27.34 -29.51 -22.71
N GLU A 346 -28.31 -30.06 -23.45
CA GLU A 346 -29.62 -30.39 -22.93
C GLU A 346 -29.60 -31.29 -21.70
N ALA A 347 -28.73 -32.32 -21.71
CA ALA A 347 -28.65 -33.29 -20.60
C ALA A 347 -28.12 -32.64 -19.31
N SER A 348 -27.03 -31.86 -19.43
CA SER A 348 -26.40 -31.13 -18.31
C SER A 348 -27.34 -30.03 -17.78
N ARG A 349 -28.06 -29.33 -18.65
CA ARG A 349 -29.02 -28.31 -18.30
C ARG A 349 -30.18 -28.91 -17.50
N GLN A 350 -30.81 -29.97 -18.00
CA GLN A 350 -31.91 -30.63 -17.32
C GLN A 350 -31.50 -31.18 -15.94
N GLN A 351 -30.28 -31.74 -15.87
CA GLN A 351 -29.72 -32.22 -14.60
C GLN A 351 -29.56 -31.12 -13.56
N ARG A 352 -29.24 -29.90 -13.98
CA ARG A 352 -29.18 -28.75 -13.07
C ARG A 352 -30.55 -28.29 -12.64
N ILE A 353 -31.49 -28.19 -13.57
CA ILE A 353 -32.86 -27.79 -13.29
C ILE A 353 -33.53 -28.78 -12.30
N ASP A 354 -33.39 -30.10 -12.56
CA ASP A 354 -33.87 -31.14 -11.66
C ASP A 354 -33.23 -31.00 -10.26
N PHE A 355 -31.91 -30.74 -10.19
CA PHE A 355 -31.25 -30.52 -8.93
C PHE A 355 -31.76 -29.28 -8.19
N TYR A 356 -32.04 -28.19 -8.88
CA TYR A 356 -32.58 -26.97 -8.27
C TYR A 356 -33.99 -27.23 -7.75
N ALA A 357 -34.85 -27.91 -8.52
CA ALA A 357 -36.20 -28.31 -8.11
C ALA A 357 -36.18 -29.21 -6.87
N ASP A 358 -35.34 -30.28 -6.87
CA ASP A 358 -35.20 -31.23 -5.76
C ASP A 358 -34.76 -30.58 -4.46
N HIS A 359 -34.02 -29.48 -4.57
CA HIS A 359 -33.47 -28.74 -3.42
C HIS A 359 -34.28 -27.48 -3.08
N GLY A 360 -35.38 -27.17 -3.80
CA GLY A 360 -36.23 -25.98 -3.59
C GLY A 360 -35.41 -24.67 -3.76
N ILE A 361 -34.56 -24.62 -4.78
CA ILE A 361 -33.69 -23.48 -5.10
C ILE A 361 -34.37 -22.59 -6.12
N GLY A 362 -34.50 -21.30 -5.82
CA GLY A 362 -34.88 -20.31 -6.82
C GLY A 362 -33.69 -19.97 -7.72
N TRP A 363 -33.93 -19.85 -9.01
CA TRP A 363 -32.88 -19.57 -9.98
C TRP A 363 -33.32 -18.67 -11.12
N THR A 364 -32.37 -17.96 -11.71
CA THR A 364 -32.56 -17.18 -12.93
C THR A 364 -31.44 -17.50 -13.92
N ALA A 365 -31.80 -17.54 -15.22
CA ALA A 365 -30.82 -17.70 -16.29
C ALA A 365 -31.10 -16.72 -17.42
N ARG A 366 -30.13 -15.87 -17.73
CA ARG A 366 -30.23 -14.91 -18.83
C ARG A 366 -29.91 -15.54 -20.18
N PRO A 367 -30.42 -14.96 -21.30
CA PRO A 367 -30.25 -15.51 -22.62
C PRO A 367 -28.78 -15.49 -23.08
N PRO A 368 -28.39 -16.37 -24.04
CA PRO A 368 -27.09 -16.34 -24.69
C PRO A 368 -26.83 -15.01 -25.40
N ASN A 369 -25.57 -14.60 -25.45
CA ASN A 369 -25.19 -13.37 -26.15
C ASN A 369 -25.51 -13.47 -27.65
N GLY A 370 -26.20 -12.46 -28.18
CA GLY A 370 -26.61 -12.38 -29.58
C GLY A 370 -27.94 -13.06 -29.93
N GLN A 371 -28.54 -13.78 -28.99
CA GLN A 371 -29.87 -14.37 -29.22
C GLN A 371 -30.92 -13.25 -29.26
N ASN A 372 -31.72 -13.20 -30.35
CA ASN A 372 -32.74 -12.17 -30.57
C ASN A 372 -32.30 -10.71 -30.35
N GLY A 373 -31.00 -10.44 -30.51
CA GLY A 373 -30.44 -9.12 -30.27
C GLY A 373 -30.02 -8.85 -28.82
N TYR A 374 -30.19 -9.83 -27.92
CA TYR A 374 -29.77 -9.67 -26.51
C TYR A 374 -28.25 -9.58 -26.40
N GLU A 375 -27.78 -8.54 -25.75
CA GLU A 375 -26.34 -8.36 -25.45
C GLU A 375 -26.08 -8.58 -23.96
N ARG A 376 -25.20 -9.56 -23.64
CA ARG A 376 -24.71 -9.75 -22.27
C ARG A 376 -23.78 -8.63 -21.91
N LYS A 377 -24.32 -7.54 -21.37
CA LYS A 377 -23.58 -6.36 -20.95
C LYS A 377 -22.60 -6.67 -19.82
N GLY A 378 -21.75 -5.70 -19.52
CA GLY A 378 -20.81 -5.72 -18.42
C GLY A 378 -19.41 -6.22 -18.83
N LYS A 379 -18.40 -5.53 -18.32
CA LYS A 379 -16.97 -5.92 -18.49
C LYS A 379 -16.66 -7.20 -17.73
N PHE A 380 -17.26 -7.35 -16.54
CA PHE A 380 -17.27 -8.58 -15.77
C PHE A 380 -18.69 -9.11 -15.66
N LYS A 381 -18.93 -10.30 -16.19
CA LYS A 381 -20.27 -10.82 -16.41
C LYS A 381 -21.03 -11.15 -15.12
N LYS A 382 -20.34 -11.36 -13.98
CA LYS A 382 -20.94 -11.63 -12.66
C LYS A 382 -21.87 -10.48 -12.24
N ALA A 383 -21.40 -9.23 -12.31
CA ALA A 383 -22.19 -8.06 -11.94
C ALA A 383 -23.48 -7.94 -12.74
N SER A 384 -23.39 -8.05 -14.07
CA SER A 384 -24.58 -7.96 -14.93
C SER A 384 -25.52 -9.16 -14.79
N ASN A 385 -25.01 -10.33 -14.45
CA ASN A 385 -25.84 -11.50 -14.14
C ASN A 385 -26.62 -11.31 -12.83
N MET A 386 -25.97 -10.80 -11.79
CA MET A 386 -26.64 -10.46 -10.53
C MET A 386 -27.69 -9.35 -10.71
N ASN A 387 -27.35 -8.28 -11.44
CA ASN A 387 -28.32 -7.22 -11.76
C ASN A 387 -29.53 -7.75 -12.51
N TYR A 388 -29.36 -8.68 -13.45
CA TYR A 388 -30.44 -9.30 -14.20
C TYR A 388 -31.41 -10.07 -13.28
N GLY A 389 -30.88 -10.90 -12.37
CA GLY A 389 -31.71 -11.61 -11.40
C GLY A 389 -32.40 -10.68 -10.42
N LEU A 390 -31.70 -9.61 -9.95
CA LEU A 390 -32.32 -8.62 -9.06
C LEU A 390 -33.42 -7.82 -9.76
N ALA A 391 -33.24 -7.45 -11.04
CA ALA A 391 -34.26 -6.76 -11.81
C ALA A 391 -35.51 -7.60 -11.98
N LEU A 392 -35.37 -8.91 -12.31
CA LEU A 392 -36.52 -9.82 -12.39
C LEU A 392 -37.25 -9.95 -11.04
N SER A 393 -36.50 -10.11 -9.94
CA SER A 393 -37.06 -10.15 -8.59
C SER A 393 -37.80 -8.87 -8.24
N ASN A 394 -37.25 -7.69 -8.52
CA ASN A 394 -37.89 -6.41 -8.26
C ASN A 394 -39.18 -6.25 -9.09
N SER A 395 -39.18 -6.62 -10.38
CA SER A 395 -40.38 -6.55 -11.23
C SER A 395 -41.51 -7.44 -10.73
N ILE A 396 -41.17 -8.62 -10.18
CA ILE A 396 -42.15 -9.49 -9.53
C ILE A 396 -42.70 -8.86 -8.24
N GLU A 397 -41.81 -8.29 -7.40
CA GLU A 397 -42.24 -7.63 -6.16
C GLU A 397 -43.12 -6.41 -6.42
N GLU A 398 -42.85 -5.63 -7.47
CA GLU A 398 -43.67 -4.48 -7.88
C GLU A 398 -45.09 -4.94 -8.21
N LYS A 399 -45.24 -6.00 -9.04
CA LYS A 399 -46.57 -6.58 -9.34
C LYS A 399 -47.25 -7.17 -8.09
N LEU A 400 -46.47 -7.81 -7.21
CA LEU A 400 -46.96 -8.41 -5.97
C LEU A 400 -47.45 -7.36 -4.95
N GLN A 401 -46.91 -6.14 -4.97
CA GLN A 401 -47.39 -5.04 -4.13
C GLN A 401 -48.78 -4.56 -4.50
N ASP A 402 -49.14 -4.66 -5.78
CA ASP A 402 -50.47 -4.26 -6.26
C ASP A 402 -51.60 -5.25 -5.88
N ILE A 403 -51.23 -6.41 -5.33
CA ILE A 403 -52.20 -7.42 -4.92
C ILE A 403 -52.80 -7.12 -3.52
N GLU A 404 -54.11 -6.96 -3.46
CA GLU A 404 -54.80 -6.76 -2.19
C GLU A 404 -54.77 -8.03 -1.31
N ARG A 405 -54.38 -7.88 -0.05
CA ARG A 405 -54.27 -8.96 0.94
C ARG A 405 -55.39 -8.86 1.96
N PRO A 406 -56.52 -9.58 1.79
CA PRO A 406 -57.60 -9.59 2.77
C PRO A 406 -57.19 -10.26 4.09
N ALA A 407 -57.96 -10.03 5.16
CA ALA A 407 -57.64 -10.58 6.49
C ALA A 407 -57.58 -12.13 6.56
N THR A 408 -58.08 -12.81 5.55
CA THR A 408 -58.04 -14.27 5.39
C THR A 408 -56.85 -14.77 4.61
N TRP A 409 -55.95 -13.85 4.20
CA TRP A 409 -54.75 -14.17 3.41
C TRP A 409 -53.86 -15.14 4.16
N THR A 410 -53.45 -16.20 3.50
CA THR A 410 -52.60 -17.25 4.04
C THR A 410 -51.22 -17.25 3.35
N GLN A 411 -50.31 -18.02 3.88
CA GLN A 411 -48.99 -18.18 3.23
C GLN A 411 -49.11 -18.91 1.87
N VAL A 412 -50.14 -19.78 1.73
CA VAL A 412 -50.38 -20.46 0.46
C VAL A 412 -50.86 -19.47 -0.61
N ASP A 413 -51.68 -18.49 -0.21
CA ASP A 413 -52.15 -17.44 -1.12
C ASP A 413 -50.99 -16.56 -1.55
N GLU A 414 -50.02 -16.24 -0.62
CA GLU A 414 -48.86 -15.47 -0.96
C GLU A 414 -47.93 -16.18 -1.95
N VAL A 415 -47.74 -17.51 -1.79
CA VAL A 415 -46.95 -18.31 -2.73
C VAL A 415 -47.63 -18.35 -4.11
N ALA A 416 -48.92 -18.58 -4.16
CA ALA A 416 -49.69 -18.61 -5.43
C ALA A 416 -49.70 -17.25 -6.14
N ALA A 417 -49.78 -16.15 -5.36
CA ALA A 417 -49.69 -14.79 -5.89
C ALA A 417 -48.29 -14.52 -6.48
N PHE A 418 -47.26 -14.92 -5.77
CA PHE A 418 -45.89 -14.78 -6.25
C PHE A 418 -45.64 -15.58 -7.54
N GLU A 419 -46.08 -16.82 -7.61
CA GLU A 419 -45.96 -17.67 -8.82
C GLU A 419 -46.71 -17.05 -10.02
N SER A 420 -47.91 -16.47 -9.77
CA SER A 420 -48.67 -15.76 -10.79
C SER A 420 -47.92 -14.52 -11.30
N CYS A 421 -47.44 -13.67 -10.39
CA CYS A 421 -46.67 -12.50 -10.77
C CYS A 421 -45.36 -12.86 -11.51
N MET A 422 -44.69 -13.93 -11.10
CA MET A 422 -43.50 -14.43 -11.79
C MET A 422 -43.86 -14.91 -13.21
N SER A 423 -44.95 -15.64 -13.40
CA SER A 423 -45.40 -16.02 -14.74
C SER A 423 -45.68 -14.80 -15.62
N ASP A 424 -46.36 -13.79 -15.08
CA ASP A 424 -46.68 -12.55 -15.81
C ASP A 424 -45.39 -11.78 -16.23
N VAL A 425 -44.38 -11.75 -15.34
CA VAL A 425 -43.09 -11.12 -15.66
C VAL A 425 -42.30 -11.91 -16.71
N LEU A 426 -42.36 -13.24 -16.65
CA LEU A 426 -41.72 -14.10 -17.66
C LEU A 426 -42.42 -14.04 -19.02
N ASP A 427 -43.75 -13.90 -19.04
CA ASP A 427 -44.50 -13.68 -20.29
C ASP A 427 -44.14 -12.33 -20.96
N GLU A 428 -43.85 -11.32 -20.17
CA GLU A 428 -43.32 -10.04 -20.66
C GLU A 428 -41.85 -10.15 -21.13
N ASN A 429 -41.11 -11.11 -20.61
CA ASN A 429 -39.68 -11.35 -20.90
C ASN A 429 -39.44 -12.79 -21.35
N PRO A 430 -39.91 -13.23 -22.53
CA PRO A 430 -39.90 -14.62 -22.94
C PRO A 430 -38.54 -15.26 -23.10
N GLU A 431 -37.49 -14.47 -23.07
CA GLU A 431 -36.09 -14.94 -23.15
C GLU A 431 -35.50 -15.22 -21.78
N ALA A 432 -36.12 -14.68 -20.73
CA ALA A 432 -35.67 -14.88 -19.34
C ALA A 432 -36.19 -16.24 -18.86
N TRP A 433 -35.31 -17.00 -18.23
CA TRP A 433 -35.71 -18.24 -17.55
C TRP A 433 -35.54 -18.02 -16.04
N ALA A 434 -36.60 -18.35 -15.31
CA ALA A 434 -36.58 -18.30 -13.85
C ALA A 434 -37.61 -19.32 -13.30
N GLU A 435 -37.32 -19.87 -12.14
CA GLU A 435 -38.23 -20.78 -11.42
C GLU A 435 -37.87 -20.76 -9.93
N GLY A 436 -38.85 -21.12 -9.10
CA GLY A 436 -38.71 -21.18 -7.66
C GLY A 436 -38.68 -19.80 -6.97
N ASN A 437 -38.32 -19.77 -5.70
CA ASN A 437 -38.35 -18.54 -4.91
C ASN A 437 -37.09 -17.68 -5.16
N ILE A 438 -37.23 -16.62 -5.98
CA ILE A 438 -36.20 -15.65 -6.28
C ILE A 438 -36.38 -14.32 -5.54
N ARG A 439 -37.22 -14.27 -4.52
CA ARG A 439 -37.44 -13.07 -3.67
C ARG A 439 -36.18 -12.72 -2.89
N ILE A 440 -35.96 -11.42 -2.73
CA ILE A 440 -34.86 -10.88 -1.94
C ILE A 440 -35.38 -10.53 -0.55
N GLY A 441 -34.68 -11.04 0.47
CA GLY A 441 -35.01 -10.78 1.87
C GLY A 441 -34.37 -9.48 2.41
N ASP A 442 -34.47 -9.33 3.73
CA ASP A 442 -33.86 -8.17 4.43
C ASP A 442 -32.35 -8.12 4.26
N TYR A 443 -31.73 -9.30 4.15
CA TYR A 443 -30.29 -9.46 3.95
C TYR A 443 -29.98 -10.42 2.82
N ILE A 444 -28.87 -10.15 2.12
CA ILE A 444 -28.31 -11.02 1.08
C ILE A 444 -26.99 -11.58 1.58
N LEU A 445 -26.89 -12.90 1.75
CA LEU A 445 -25.60 -13.57 1.91
C LEU A 445 -25.04 -13.88 0.51
N LEU A 446 -24.04 -13.13 0.08
CA LEU A 446 -23.40 -13.33 -1.22
C LEU A 446 -22.22 -14.30 -1.08
N ILE A 447 -22.26 -15.37 -1.85
CA ILE A 447 -21.23 -16.41 -1.88
C ILE A 447 -20.88 -16.80 -3.32
N ASP A 448 -19.68 -17.30 -3.55
CA ASP A 448 -19.30 -17.89 -4.84
C ASP A 448 -19.71 -19.37 -4.91
N SER A 449 -19.75 -19.93 -6.12
CA SER A 449 -20.20 -21.30 -6.40
C SER A 449 -19.37 -22.41 -5.73
N ASP A 450 -18.15 -22.09 -5.29
CA ASP A 450 -17.19 -23.00 -4.64
C ASP A 450 -16.94 -22.64 -3.16
N THR A 451 -17.97 -22.14 -2.49
CA THR A 451 -17.90 -21.69 -1.09
C THR A 451 -18.45 -22.75 -0.12
N GLN A 452 -17.85 -22.88 1.05
CA GLN A 452 -18.45 -23.53 2.20
C GLN A 452 -18.79 -22.49 3.27
N VAL A 453 -20.01 -22.59 3.84
CA VAL A 453 -20.50 -21.68 4.88
C VAL A 453 -20.63 -22.43 6.21
N PRO A 454 -20.36 -21.79 7.35
CA PRO A 454 -20.59 -22.40 8.67
C PRO A 454 -22.08 -22.48 9.03
N GLU A 455 -22.46 -23.50 9.79
CA GLU A 455 -23.86 -23.83 10.11
C GLU A 455 -24.58 -22.71 10.88
N ASP A 456 -23.88 -21.98 11.76
CA ASP A 456 -24.44 -20.91 12.61
C ASP A 456 -24.37 -19.50 12.00
N CYS A 457 -23.84 -19.35 10.79
CA CYS A 457 -23.49 -18.03 10.25
C CYS A 457 -24.69 -17.10 10.05
N LEU A 458 -25.87 -17.62 9.71
CA LEU A 458 -27.02 -16.78 9.38
C LEU A 458 -27.57 -16.05 10.60
N LEU A 459 -27.73 -16.73 11.73
CA LEU A 459 -28.28 -16.10 12.95
C LEU A 459 -27.29 -15.09 13.54
N ASP A 460 -26.00 -15.43 13.56
CA ASP A 460 -24.99 -14.55 14.10
C ASP A 460 -24.82 -13.31 13.21
N ALA A 461 -24.88 -13.47 11.88
CA ALA A 461 -24.84 -12.37 10.93
C ALA A 461 -26.10 -11.48 11.00
N ALA A 462 -27.29 -12.08 11.02
CA ALA A 462 -28.54 -11.33 11.16
C ALA A 462 -28.57 -10.56 12.49
N SER A 463 -28.11 -11.19 13.59
CA SER A 463 -28.02 -10.54 14.89
C SER A 463 -27.07 -9.35 14.86
N GLU A 464 -25.93 -9.44 14.19
CA GLU A 464 -24.98 -8.33 14.06
C GLU A 464 -25.55 -7.21 13.19
N MET A 465 -26.21 -7.54 12.10
CA MET A 465 -26.84 -6.55 11.23
C MET A 465 -27.95 -5.78 11.94
N GLU A 466 -28.85 -6.47 12.68
CA GLU A 466 -29.91 -5.81 13.43
C GLU A 466 -29.40 -4.90 14.53
N GLN A 467 -28.33 -5.30 15.22
CA GLN A 467 -27.71 -4.50 16.28
C GLN A 467 -26.85 -3.36 15.77
N SER A 468 -26.57 -3.32 14.47
CA SER A 468 -25.69 -2.33 13.83
C SER A 468 -26.33 -1.77 12.56
N PRO A 469 -27.30 -0.89 12.66
CA PRO A 469 -28.04 -0.36 11.49
C PRO A 469 -27.18 0.47 10.53
N ASP A 470 -26.04 0.99 10.99
CA ASP A 470 -25.04 1.72 10.20
C ASP A 470 -24.14 0.80 9.36
N VAL A 471 -24.22 -0.54 9.56
CA VAL A 471 -23.46 -1.51 8.80
C VAL A 471 -24.22 -1.90 7.54
N GLY A 472 -23.65 -1.58 6.38
CA GLY A 472 -24.19 -1.98 5.07
C GLY A 472 -23.71 -3.35 4.62
N ILE A 473 -22.45 -3.71 4.94
CA ILE A 473 -21.82 -4.99 4.58
C ILE A 473 -21.02 -5.52 5.77
N ILE A 474 -21.19 -6.82 6.06
CA ILE A 474 -20.25 -7.59 6.88
C ILE A 474 -19.50 -8.55 5.96
N GLN A 475 -18.20 -8.33 5.80
CA GLN A 475 -17.28 -9.21 5.09
C GLN A 475 -16.73 -10.26 6.05
N PHE A 476 -16.90 -11.52 5.75
CA PHE A 476 -16.34 -12.60 6.57
C PHE A 476 -14.88 -12.88 6.23
N SER A 477 -14.09 -13.19 7.25
CA SER A 477 -12.77 -13.78 7.06
C SER A 477 -12.94 -15.20 6.54
N SER A 478 -12.20 -15.56 5.49
CA SER A 478 -12.31 -16.87 4.84
C SER A 478 -11.02 -17.67 5.02
N ALA A 479 -11.15 -18.97 5.12
CA ALA A 479 -10.09 -19.95 4.97
C ALA A 479 -10.07 -20.50 3.54
N VAL A 480 -9.07 -21.27 3.20
CA VAL A 480 -8.92 -21.85 1.87
C VAL A 480 -9.38 -23.31 1.85
N MET A 481 -10.18 -23.64 0.85
CA MET A 481 -10.53 -25.01 0.49
C MET A 481 -9.59 -25.49 -0.60
N GLN A 482 -8.69 -26.41 -0.27
CA GLN A 482 -7.74 -26.97 -1.22
C GLN A 482 -8.33 -28.13 -2.02
N VAL A 483 -7.97 -28.21 -3.30
CA VAL A 483 -8.48 -29.21 -4.25
C VAL A 483 -7.36 -30.12 -4.71
N SER A 484 -6.23 -29.59 -5.19
CA SER A 484 -5.15 -30.37 -5.79
C SER A 484 -4.01 -30.68 -4.86
N HIS A 485 -3.82 -29.89 -3.79
CA HIS A 485 -2.72 -30.00 -2.83
C HIS A 485 -1.32 -29.94 -3.46
N ASN A 486 -1.19 -29.41 -4.67
CA ASN A 486 0.09 -29.25 -5.34
C ASN A 486 0.93 -28.11 -4.73
N PHE A 487 2.17 -27.95 -5.16
CA PHE A 487 3.08 -26.93 -4.64
C PHE A 487 2.53 -25.51 -4.84
N PHE A 488 1.97 -25.20 -6.00
CA PHE A 488 1.47 -23.88 -6.34
C PHE A 488 0.24 -23.54 -5.48
N GLU A 489 -0.77 -24.42 -5.43
CA GLU A 489 -1.95 -24.23 -4.59
C GLU A 489 -1.60 -24.08 -3.10
N ASN A 490 -0.67 -24.89 -2.60
CA ASN A 490 -0.16 -24.75 -1.22
C ASN A 490 0.47 -23.38 -0.95
N GLY A 491 1.20 -22.85 -1.93
CA GLY A 491 1.80 -21.51 -1.85
C GLY A 491 0.75 -20.41 -1.86
N ILE A 492 -0.25 -20.48 -2.75
CA ILE A 492 -1.36 -19.53 -2.81
C ILE A 492 -2.23 -19.62 -1.54
N THR A 493 -2.50 -20.83 -1.04
CA THR A 493 -3.17 -21.05 0.25
C THR A 493 -2.44 -20.36 1.40
N PHE A 494 -1.13 -20.54 1.48
CA PHE A 494 -0.31 -19.85 2.49
C PHE A 494 -0.44 -18.32 2.35
N PHE A 495 -0.33 -17.80 1.12
CA PHE A 495 -0.44 -16.36 0.85
C PHE A 495 -1.81 -15.81 1.26
N THR A 496 -2.90 -16.48 0.87
CA THR A 496 -4.27 -16.07 1.20
C THR A 496 -4.49 -16.00 2.71
N ASN A 497 -4.08 -17.05 3.44
CA ASN A 497 -4.19 -17.08 4.90
C ASN A 497 -3.34 -15.97 5.57
N LEU A 498 -2.14 -15.72 5.05
CA LEU A 498 -1.26 -14.65 5.54
C LEU A 498 -1.88 -13.26 5.31
N ILE A 499 -2.47 -13.04 4.14
CA ILE A 499 -3.15 -11.78 3.81
C ILE A 499 -4.38 -11.57 4.71
N TYR A 500 -5.22 -12.60 4.91
CA TYR A 500 -6.37 -12.49 5.83
C TYR A 500 -5.92 -12.19 7.28
N SER A 501 -4.82 -12.80 7.75
CA SER A 501 -4.26 -12.47 9.06
C SER A 501 -3.82 -11.00 9.14
N ALA A 502 -3.15 -10.49 8.09
CA ALA A 502 -2.72 -9.09 8.02
C ALA A 502 -3.93 -8.12 7.93
N ILE A 503 -4.95 -8.44 7.13
CA ILE A 503 -6.16 -7.63 6.99
C ILE A 503 -6.91 -7.59 8.33
N ARG A 504 -7.13 -8.73 9.00
CA ARG A 504 -7.76 -8.79 10.33
C ARG A 504 -7.05 -7.88 11.32
N TYR A 505 -5.71 -7.92 11.36
CA TYR A 505 -4.92 -7.06 12.21
C TYR A 505 -5.11 -5.57 11.86
N GLY A 506 -5.04 -5.22 10.59
CA GLY A 506 -5.22 -3.85 10.11
C GLY A 506 -6.61 -3.29 10.44
N VAL A 507 -7.65 -4.04 10.12
CA VAL A 507 -9.05 -3.64 10.34
C VAL A 507 -9.39 -3.55 11.83
N ALA A 508 -8.91 -4.50 12.66
CA ALA A 508 -9.08 -4.45 14.12
C ALA A 508 -8.48 -3.17 14.73
N ASN A 509 -7.41 -2.66 14.14
CA ASN A 509 -6.73 -1.44 14.58
C ASN A 509 -7.24 -0.16 13.88
N GLY A 510 -8.43 -0.19 13.27
CA GLY A 510 -9.10 0.96 12.69
C GLY A 510 -8.89 1.14 11.19
N GLY A 511 -8.29 0.14 10.51
CA GLY A 511 -8.21 0.10 9.07
C GLY A 511 -9.56 -0.13 8.40
N VAL A 512 -9.65 0.17 7.12
CA VAL A 512 -10.85 -0.07 6.31
C VAL A 512 -11.01 -1.56 6.04
N ALA A 513 -12.20 -2.09 6.28
CA ALA A 513 -12.55 -3.42 5.81
C ALA A 513 -12.77 -3.38 4.29
N ALA A 514 -12.10 -4.28 3.56
CA ALA A 514 -12.34 -4.45 2.14
C ALA A 514 -13.59 -5.32 1.92
N PHE A 515 -14.43 -4.98 0.95
CA PHE A 515 -15.43 -5.88 0.42
C PHE A 515 -14.80 -6.60 -0.79
N VAL A 516 -14.79 -7.91 -0.76
CA VAL A 516 -14.10 -8.74 -1.78
C VAL A 516 -15.07 -9.44 -2.74
N GLY A 517 -16.37 -9.08 -2.68
CA GLY A 517 -17.38 -9.53 -3.64
C GLY A 517 -17.93 -10.94 -3.41
N HIS A 518 -17.59 -11.60 -2.30
CA HIS A 518 -18.13 -12.89 -1.86
C HIS A 518 -17.92 -13.09 -0.36
N ASN A 519 -18.53 -14.12 0.22
CA ASN A 519 -18.48 -14.41 1.66
C ASN A 519 -18.82 -13.17 2.50
N ALA A 520 -19.93 -12.52 2.14
CA ALA A 520 -20.38 -11.30 2.80
C ALA A 520 -21.89 -11.26 2.92
N ILE A 521 -22.37 -10.68 4.01
CA ILE A 521 -23.80 -10.37 4.15
C ILE A 521 -24.01 -8.88 3.90
N LEU A 522 -24.99 -8.58 3.04
CA LEU A 522 -25.32 -7.24 2.59
C LEU A 522 -26.72 -6.87 3.11
N ARG A 523 -26.87 -5.63 3.57
CA ARG A 523 -28.16 -5.06 3.93
C ARG A 523 -28.91 -4.63 2.66
N TRP A 524 -30.03 -5.29 2.34
CA TRP A 524 -30.77 -4.99 1.10
C TRP A 524 -31.20 -3.52 1.03
N ALA A 525 -31.73 -2.96 2.11
CA ALA A 525 -32.12 -1.55 2.16
C ALA A 525 -30.96 -0.60 1.84
N ALA A 526 -29.74 -0.90 2.31
CA ALA A 526 -28.56 -0.08 2.00
C ALA A 526 -28.12 -0.21 0.53
N ILE A 527 -28.30 -1.39 -0.06
CA ILE A 527 -28.02 -1.61 -1.49
C ILE A 527 -29.02 -0.84 -2.36
N GLN A 528 -30.30 -0.81 -1.99
CA GLN A 528 -31.32 -0.02 -2.68
C GLN A 528 -31.03 1.48 -2.63
N GLU A 529 -30.51 2.01 -1.52
CA GLU A 529 -30.15 3.44 -1.41
C GLU A 529 -28.99 3.88 -2.33
N ILE A 530 -28.18 2.96 -2.82
CA ILE A 530 -27.08 3.21 -3.73
C ILE A 530 -27.39 2.78 -5.16
N ALA A 531 -28.63 2.35 -5.44
CA ALA A 531 -29.07 2.06 -6.79
C ALA A 531 -28.86 3.26 -7.73
N PHE A 532 -28.66 2.99 -8.99
CA PHE A 532 -28.48 4.01 -10.03
C PHE A 532 -29.06 3.50 -11.35
N ASP A 533 -29.51 4.45 -12.19
CA ASP A 533 -29.96 4.13 -13.51
C ASP A 533 -28.79 4.01 -14.47
N ASP A 534 -28.82 3.00 -15.35
CA ASP A 534 -27.87 2.86 -16.44
C ASP A 534 -28.20 3.87 -17.58
N GLU A 535 -27.41 3.86 -18.66
CA GLU A 535 -27.63 4.76 -19.81
C GLU A 535 -28.98 4.52 -20.54
N GLU A 536 -29.61 3.38 -20.28
CA GLU A 536 -30.91 2.97 -20.87
C GLU A 536 -32.07 3.23 -19.90
N GLY A 537 -31.79 3.72 -18.68
CA GLY A 537 -32.81 4.00 -17.67
C GLY A 537 -33.24 2.76 -16.85
N HIS A 538 -32.43 1.69 -16.85
CA HIS A 538 -32.68 0.53 -16.01
C HIS A 538 -31.98 0.68 -14.65
N GLU A 539 -32.69 0.35 -13.58
CA GLU A 539 -32.10 0.35 -12.24
C GLU A 539 -31.00 -0.72 -12.11
N ARG A 540 -29.87 -0.33 -11.58
CA ARG A 540 -28.69 -1.18 -11.35
C ARG A 540 -28.18 -1.02 -9.94
N PHE A 541 -27.72 -2.12 -9.35
CA PHE A 541 -27.11 -2.18 -8.02
C PHE A 541 -25.58 -2.36 -8.12
N TRP A 542 -25.16 -3.25 -9.02
CA TRP A 542 -23.76 -3.55 -9.32
C TRP A 542 -23.30 -2.75 -10.54
N SER A 543 -22.09 -2.23 -10.47
CA SER A 543 -21.50 -1.53 -11.62
C SER A 543 -21.13 -2.51 -12.72
N GLU A 544 -21.75 -2.34 -13.91
CA GLU A 544 -21.43 -3.13 -15.10
C GLU A 544 -20.29 -2.54 -15.93
N SER A 545 -19.93 -1.28 -15.67
CA SER A 545 -18.87 -0.56 -16.36
C SER A 545 -17.50 -0.78 -15.74
N CYS A 546 -17.44 -1.29 -14.50
CA CYS A 546 -16.19 -1.51 -13.74
C CYS A 546 -15.96 -3.01 -13.53
N VAL A 547 -14.71 -3.45 -13.66
CA VAL A 547 -14.31 -4.84 -13.42
C VAL A 547 -14.25 -5.17 -11.92
N SER A 548 -14.01 -4.14 -11.08
CA SER A 548 -14.07 -4.25 -9.61
C SER A 548 -15.41 -3.72 -9.09
N GLU A 549 -16.47 -4.43 -9.41
CA GLU A 549 -17.85 -4.10 -9.05
C GLU A 549 -18.10 -4.07 -7.52
N ASP A 550 -17.38 -4.89 -6.80
CA ASP A 550 -17.35 -5.00 -5.34
C ASP A 550 -16.76 -3.74 -4.70
N PHE A 551 -15.60 -3.30 -5.20
CA PHE A 551 -14.98 -2.09 -4.70
C PHE A 551 -15.78 -0.83 -5.04
N ASP A 552 -16.38 -0.76 -6.23
CA ASP A 552 -17.30 0.30 -6.61
C ASP A 552 -18.49 0.39 -5.62
N MET A 553 -19.15 -0.74 -5.34
CA MET A 553 -20.26 -0.81 -4.38
C MET A 553 -19.82 -0.38 -2.98
N ALA A 554 -18.65 -0.84 -2.53
CA ALA A 554 -18.09 -0.46 -1.23
C ALA A 554 -17.88 1.05 -1.10
N LEU A 555 -17.38 1.71 -2.14
CA LEU A 555 -17.19 3.16 -2.15
C LEU A 555 -18.53 3.92 -2.15
N ARG A 556 -19.52 3.45 -2.91
CA ARG A 556 -20.85 4.07 -2.93
C ARG A 556 -21.55 3.98 -1.57
N LEU A 557 -21.48 2.83 -0.89
CA LEU A 557 -22.03 2.65 0.47
C LEU A 557 -21.33 3.56 1.48
N GLN A 558 -19.99 3.66 1.45
CA GLN A 558 -19.25 4.54 2.35
C GLN A 558 -19.59 6.02 2.11
N LEU A 559 -19.87 6.43 0.87
CA LEU A 559 -20.34 7.78 0.54
C LEU A 559 -21.72 8.08 1.11
N LYS A 560 -22.54 7.06 1.34
CA LYS A 560 -23.84 7.14 2.04
C LYS A 560 -23.72 6.94 3.56
N HIS A 561 -22.48 6.94 4.08
CA HIS A 561 -22.16 6.76 5.50
C HIS A 561 -22.39 5.35 6.07
N TYR A 562 -22.65 4.37 5.23
CA TYR A 562 -22.64 2.99 5.66
C TYR A 562 -21.24 2.50 5.96
N THR A 563 -21.13 1.67 6.98
CA THR A 563 -19.87 1.05 7.39
C THR A 563 -19.74 -0.32 6.73
N ILE A 564 -18.53 -0.64 6.23
CA ILE A 564 -18.15 -2.01 5.88
C ILE A 564 -17.41 -2.57 7.09
N ARG A 565 -17.86 -3.71 7.58
CA ARG A 565 -17.28 -4.36 8.77
C ARG A 565 -16.70 -5.71 8.40
N MET A 566 -15.56 -6.05 8.97
CA MET A 566 -14.98 -7.39 8.82
C MET A 566 -15.30 -8.23 10.04
N ALA A 567 -15.90 -9.39 9.83
CA ALA A 567 -16.20 -10.36 10.89
C ALA A 567 -15.19 -11.52 10.86
N ALA A 568 -14.55 -11.77 11.99
CA ALA A 568 -13.60 -12.86 12.20
C ALA A 568 -14.14 -13.93 13.16
N TRP A 569 -15.35 -13.76 13.69
CA TRP A 569 -15.93 -14.65 14.69
C TRP A 569 -16.29 -16.04 14.13
N ALA A 570 -16.51 -16.16 12.82
CA ALA A 570 -16.74 -17.47 12.18
C ALA A 570 -15.44 -18.31 12.06
N GLY A 571 -14.27 -17.73 12.40
CA GLY A 571 -12.98 -18.42 12.27
C GLY A 571 -12.72 -18.90 10.84
N ASP A 572 -12.42 -20.18 10.68
CA ASP A 572 -12.16 -20.84 9.40
C ASP A 572 -13.42 -21.50 8.82
N GLY A 573 -14.63 -21.11 9.28
CA GLY A 573 -15.90 -21.70 8.87
C GLY A 573 -16.29 -21.34 7.43
N PHE A 574 -16.07 -20.10 7.00
CA PHE A 574 -16.15 -19.76 5.58
C PHE A 574 -14.90 -20.25 4.87
N LYS A 575 -15.09 -20.97 3.76
CA LYS A 575 -13.98 -21.45 2.93
C LYS A 575 -14.22 -21.11 1.48
N GLU A 576 -13.16 -20.73 0.78
CA GLU A 576 -13.18 -20.38 -0.63
C GLU A 576 -12.09 -21.13 -1.41
N GLY A 577 -12.34 -21.36 -2.69
CA GLY A 577 -11.32 -21.91 -3.59
C GLY A 577 -10.26 -20.86 -3.91
N VAL A 578 -9.04 -21.32 -4.20
CA VAL A 578 -7.94 -20.48 -4.71
C VAL A 578 -7.60 -20.86 -6.13
N SER A 579 -6.81 -20.02 -6.80
CA SER A 579 -6.32 -20.31 -8.15
C SER A 579 -5.49 -21.59 -8.18
N LEU A 580 -5.86 -22.52 -9.04
CA LEU A 580 -5.20 -23.81 -9.19
C LEU A 580 -3.97 -23.75 -10.10
N THR A 581 -3.93 -22.74 -11.00
CA THR A 581 -2.87 -22.56 -11.99
C THR A 581 -2.26 -21.16 -11.93
N VAL A 582 -1.01 -21.04 -12.36
CA VAL A 582 -0.34 -19.74 -12.51
C VAL A 582 -1.04 -18.81 -13.50
N TYR A 583 -1.75 -19.39 -14.50
CA TYR A 583 -2.51 -18.60 -15.47
C TYR A 583 -3.72 -17.92 -14.83
N ASP A 584 -4.45 -18.66 -14.01
CA ASP A 584 -5.62 -18.14 -13.29
C ASP A 584 -5.21 -17.03 -12.31
N GLU A 585 -4.16 -17.28 -11.54
CA GLU A 585 -3.67 -16.30 -10.57
C GLU A 585 -3.16 -15.03 -11.27
N LEU A 586 -2.44 -15.16 -12.39
CA LEU A 586 -1.98 -14.02 -13.18
C LEU A 586 -3.17 -13.21 -13.74
N THR A 587 -4.18 -13.89 -14.28
CA THR A 587 -5.41 -13.26 -14.80
C THR A 587 -6.17 -12.54 -13.68
N ARG A 588 -6.22 -13.13 -12.48
CA ARG A 588 -6.83 -12.54 -11.28
C ARG A 588 -6.14 -11.24 -10.87
N TRP A 589 -4.80 -11.22 -10.84
CA TRP A 589 -4.03 -10.02 -10.55
C TRP A 589 -4.18 -8.93 -11.62
N GLN A 590 -4.19 -9.31 -12.90
CA GLN A 590 -4.46 -8.39 -14.00
C GLN A 590 -5.87 -7.77 -13.88
N LYS A 591 -6.88 -8.58 -13.53
CA LYS A 591 -8.25 -8.13 -13.26
C LYS A 591 -8.28 -7.09 -12.15
N TYR A 592 -7.61 -7.35 -11.04
CA TYR A 592 -7.54 -6.40 -9.92
C TYR A 592 -6.86 -5.09 -10.32
N ALA A 593 -5.73 -5.15 -11.03
CA ALA A 593 -5.03 -3.95 -11.49
C ALA A 593 -5.88 -3.12 -12.44
N TYR A 594 -6.53 -3.76 -13.41
CA TYR A 594 -7.43 -3.12 -14.37
C TYR A 594 -8.61 -2.44 -13.67
N GLY A 595 -9.33 -3.17 -12.80
CA GLY A 595 -10.49 -2.66 -12.08
C GLY A 595 -10.16 -1.54 -11.09
N CYS A 596 -9.07 -1.64 -10.35
CA CYS A 596 -8.60 -0.55 -9.48
C CYS A 596 -8.26 0.72 -10.29
N ASN A 597 -7.71 0.54 -11.49
CA ASN A 597 -7.43 1.66 -12.39
C ASN A 597 -8.72 2.32 -12.90
N GLU A 598 -9.75 1.53 -13.24
CA GLU A 598 -11.08 2.03 -13.63
C GLU A 598 -11.76 2.83 -12.53
N LEU A 599 -11.60 2.44 -11.28
CA LEU A 599 -12.17 3.18 -10.15
C LEU A 599 -11.52 4.56 -9.98
N MET A 600 -10.22 4.66 -10.22
CA MET A 600 -9.45 5.87 -9.94
C MET A 600 -9.39 6.82 -11.13
N PHE A 601 -9.08 6.33 -12.33
CA PHE A 601 -8.79 7.14 -13.49
C PHE A 601 -9.79 6.95 -14.62
N ASN A 602 -10.10 8.05 -15.29
CA ASN A 602 -10.69 8.00 -16.62
C ASN A 602 -9.59 7.64 -17.65
N PRO A 603 -9.95 7.06 -18.81
CA PRO A 603 -8.98 6.82 -19.88
C PRO A 603 -8.27 8.11 -20.33
N ILE A 604 -6.98 8.02 -20.66
CA ILE A 604 -6.13 9.18 -20.99
C ILE A 604 -6.74 10.05 -22.11
N ARG A 605 -7.38 9.44 -23.11
CA ARG A 605 -8.02 10.16 -24.22
C ARG A 605 -9.08 11.15 -23.77
N THR A 606 -9.70 10.92 -22.62
CA THR A 606 -10.79 11.75 -22.10
C THR A 606 -10.32 12.87 -21.16
N TRP A 607 -9.05 12.89 -20.74
CA TRP A 607 -8.54 13.82 -19.73
C TRP A 607 -8.67 15.30 -20.08
N LEU A 608 -8.65 15.63 -21.38
CA LEU A 608 -8.77 17.03 -21.82
C LEU A 608 -10.17 17.64 -21.57
N TRP A 609 -11.22 16.80 -21.52
CA TRP A 609 -12.61 17.25 -21.31
C TRP A 609 -13.30 16.59 -20.13
N LYS A 610 -12.88 15.41 -19.72
CA LYS A 610 -13.21 14.79 -18.43
C LYS A 610 -12.01 14.93 -17.52
N SER A 611 -12.22 15.15 -16.26
CA SER A 611 -11.09 15.10 -15.27
C SER A 611 -10.29 13.80 -15.41
N PRO A 612 -8.98 13.78 -15.10
CA PRO A 612 -8.22 12.52 -14.98
C PRO A 612 -8.87 11.51 -14.05
N PHE A 613 -9.44 11.99 -12.94
CA PHE A 613 -10.07 11.14 -11.93
C PHE A 613 -11.56 10.93 -12.20
N THR A 614 -12.04 9.71 -11.92
CA THR A 614 -13.46 9.36 -12.04
C THR A 614 -14.35 10.20 -11.12
N PRO A 615 -15.62 10.39 -11.45
CA PRO A 615 -16.56 11.09 -10.57
C PRO A 615 -16.71 10.44 -9.20
N LEU A 616 -16.72 9.11 -9.12
CA LEU A 616 -16.81 8.34 -7.89
C LEU A 616 -15.58 8.60 -7.00
N PHE A 617 -14.39 8.47 -7.56
CA PHE A 617 -13.14 8.70 -6.82
C PHE A 617 -13.00 10.13 -6.32
N ARG A 618 -13.39 11.12 -7.13
CA ARG A 618 -13.40 12.54 -6.70
C ARG A 618 -14.36 12.77 -5.53
N LYS A 619 -15.59 12.22 -5.61
CA LYS A 619 -16.56 12.29 -4.50
C LYS A 619 -15.97 11.64 -3.25
N PHE A 620 -15.33 10.48 -3.38
CA PHE A 620 -14.69 9.78 -2.27
C PHE A 620 -13.59 10.63 -1.62
N ILE A 621 -12.65 11.17 -2.39
CA ILE A 621 -11.55 12.00 -1.86
C ILE A 621 -12.07 13.26 -1.16
N CYS A 622 -13.11 13.91 -1.73
CA CYS A 622 -13.72 15.14 -1.17
C CYS A 622 -14.77 14.88 -0.07
N SER A 623 -15.08 13.62 0.23
CA SER A 623 -16.09 13.24 1.24
C SER A 623 -15.62 13.51 2.68
N SER A 624 -16.53 13.34 3.63
CA SER A 624 -16.26 13.38 5.08
C SER A 624 -15.64 12.10 5.66
N ILE A 625 -15.37 11.09 4.80
CA ILE A 625 -14.71 9.84 5.22
C ILE A 625 -13.35 10.17 5.84
N ASP A 626 -12.96 9.42 6.86
CA ASP A 626 -11.71 9.59 7.58
C ASP A 626 -10.48 9.56 6.67
N ILE A 627 -9.50 10.42 6.95
CA ILE A 627 -8.27 10.54 6.14
C ILE A 627 -7.48 9.23 6.14
N GLY A 628 -7.43 8.52 7.27
CA GLY A 628 -6.76 7.23 7.37
C GLY A 628 -7.34 6.21 6.38
N SER A 629 -8.67 6.15 6.30
CA SER A 629 -9.39 5.29 5.34
C SER A 629 -9.06 5.66 3.89
N LYS A 630 -9.04 6.96 3.56
CA LYS A 630 -8.67 7.43 2.21
C LYS A 630 -7.25 7.03 1.85
N VAL A 631 -6.30 7.24 2.76
CA VAL A 631 -4.88 6.88 2.54
C VAL A 631 -4.73 5.38 2.31
N GLN A 632 -5.43 4.54 3.08
CA GLN A 632 -5.37 3.08 2.91
C GLN A 632 -5.91 2.63 1.56
N ILE A 633 -7.05 3.18 1.12
CA ILE A 633 -7.64 2.86 -0.19
C ILE A 633 -6.72 3.30 -1.33
N VAL A 634 -6.17 4.52 -1.26
CA VAL A 634 -5.19 5.01 -2.26
C VAL A 634 -3.91 4.16 -2.25
N ALA A 635 -3.41 3.77 -1.07
CA ALA A 635 -2.24 2.90 -0.95
C ALA A 635 -2.51 1.50 -1.54
N TYR A 636 -3.68 0.93 -1.30
CA TYR A 636 -4.08 -0.34 -1.91
C TYR A 636 -4.08 -0.29 -3.44
N ILE A 637 -4.73 0.72 -4.03
CA ILE A 637 -4.71 0.95 -5.49
C ILE A 637 -3.27 1.17 -5.97
N GLY A 638 -2.48 1.95 -5.22
CA GLY A 638 -1.08 2.24 -5.50
C GLY A 638 -0.17 1.00 -5.58
N THR A 639 -0.56 -0.11 -4.91
CA THR A 639 0.19 -1.39 -4.98
C THR A 639 0.32 -1.88 -6.42
N TYR A 640 -0.75 -1.81 -7.20
CA TYR A 640 -0.74 -2.28 -8.59
C TYR A 640 0.13 -1.41 -9.49
N TYR A 641 0.19 -0.11 -9.22
CA TYR A 641 1.11 0.81 -9.90
C TYR A 641 2.57 0.54 -9.53
N ALA A 642 2.84 0.27 -8.25
CA ALA A 642 4.19 -0.07 -7.80
C ALA A 642 4.68 -1.37 -8.46
N LEU A 643 3.85 -2.41 -8.48
CA LEU A 643 4.16 -3.66 -9.17
C LEU A 643 4.32 -3.46 -10.69
N GLY A 644 3.39 -2.74 -11.31
CA GLY A 644 3.45 -2.47 -12.75
C GLY A 644 4.68 -1.66 -13.18
N SER A 645 5.08 -0.66 -12.39
CA SER A 645 6.24 0.19 -12.73
C SER A 645 7.60 -0.47 -12.47
N ALA A 646 7.66 -1.59 -11.75
CA ALA A 646 8.92 -2.18 -11.30
C ALA A 646 9.88 -2.53 -12.47
N TRP A 647 9.38 -3.12 -13.57
CA TRP A 647 10.21 -3.41 -14.73
C TRP A 647 10.73 -2.15 -15.45
N ILE A 648 9.90 -1.10 -15.50
CA ILE A 648 10.26 0.20 -16.09
C ILE A 648 11.37 0.86 -15.25
N ILE A 649 11.24 0.80 -13.92
CA ILE A 649 12.23 1.36 -12.99
C ILE A 649 13.55 0.58 -13.09
N CYS A 650 13.50 -0.75 -13.18
CA CYS A 650 14.70 -1.58 -13.39
C CYS A 650 15.38 -1.29 -14.73
N LEU A 651 14.60 -1.10 -15.80
CA LEU A 651 15.14 -0.72 -17.11
C LEU A 651 15.74 0.69 -17.09
N ALA A 652 15.05 1.64 -16.47
CA ALA A 652 15.56 3.01 -16.30
C ALA A 652 16.85 3.02 -15.47
N ASN A 653 16.91 2.25 -14.37
CA ASN A 653 18.14 2.07 -13.60
C ASN A 653 19.27 1.52 -14.46
N TYR A 654 19.01 0.47 -15.25
CA TYR A 654 19.99 -0.12 -16.15
C TYR A 654 20.56 0.91 -17.14
N VAL A 655 19.69 1.67 -17.81
CA VAL A 655 20.10 2.67 -18.81
C VAL A 655 20.80 3.85 -18.16
N PHE A 656 20.19 4.47 -17.14
CA PHE A 656 20.72 5.70 -16.58
C PHE A 656 21.98 5.47 -15.75
N VAL A 657 21.99 4.47 -14.88
CA VAL A 657 23.16 4.16 -14.05
C VAL A 657 24.26 3.56 -14.91
N GLY A 658 23.90 2.67 -15.85
CA GLY A 658 24.87 2.00 -16.71
C GLY A 658 25.59 2.95 -17.69
N LEU A 659 24.86 3.86 -18.35
CA LEU A 659 25.44 4.79 -19.32
C LEU A 659 26.12 6.02 -18.69
N TRP A 660 25.70 6.41 -17.49
CA TRP A 660 26.23 7.59 -16.80
C TRP A 660 27.13 7.25 -15.61
N ASN A 661 27.57 6.03 -15.52
CA ASN A 661 28.61 5.63 -14.56
C ASN A 661 29.88 6.48 -14.76
N GLY A 662 30.44 6.99 -13.67
CA GLY A 662 31.57 7.92 -13.70
C GLY A 662 31.18 9.41 -13.83
N TYR A 663 29.94 9.73 -14.26
CA TYR A 663 29.40 11.10 -14.24
C TYR A 663 28.44 11.35 -13.06
N LEU A 664 27.82 10.29 -12.54
CA LEU A 664 26.81 10.34 -11.49
C LEU A 664 27.12 9.34 -10.37
N ASP A 665 28.36 9.29 -9.89
CA ASP A 665 28.79 8.34 -8.85
C ASP A 665 27.86 8.31 -7.63
N ARG A 666 27.35 9.46 -7.22
CA ARG A 666 26.41 9.55 -6.12
C ARG A 666 25.04 8.95 -6.45
N ALA A 667 24.49 9.21 -7.63
CA ALA A 667 23.22 8.64 -8.06
C ALA A 667 23.32 7.12 -8.23
N TYR A 668 24.46 6.61 -8.63
CA TYR A 668 24.77 5.20 -8.73
C TYR A 668 24.71 4.49 -7.37
N VAL A 669 25.38 5.02 -6.35
CA VAL A 669 25.37 4.47 -4.99
C VAL A 669 23.97 4.58 -4.37
N ASP A 670 23.30 5.73 -4.53
CA ASP A 670 21.96 5.97 -4.00
C ASP A 670 20.92 5.01 -4.65
N SER A 671 21.02 4.74 -5.94
CA SER A 671 20.15 3.79 -6.64
C SER A 671 20.28 2.37 -6.09
N TRP A 672 21.51 1.89 -5.86
CA TRP A 672 21.75 0.59 -5.24
C TRP A 672 21.23 0.53 -3.80
N GLN A 673 21.51 1.56 -3.00
CA GLN A 673 21.04 1.65 -1.63
C GLN A 673 19.50 1.63 -1.58
N ASN A 674 18.83 2.35 -2.48
CA ASN A 674 17.37 2.35 -2.58
C ASN A 674 16.83 0.98 -2.97
N TRP A 675 17.40 0.33 -3.98
CA TRP A 675 17.00 -1.01 -4.39
C TRP A 675 17.18 -2.03 -3.24
N LEU A 676 18.34 -1.99 -2.57
CA LEU A 676 18.64 -2.87 -1.45
C LEU A 676 17.70 -2.59 -0.26
N ALA A 677 17.46 -1.31 0.06
CA ALA A 677 16.55 -0.92 1.14
C ALA A 677 15.12 -1.41 0.87
N ILE A 678 14.61 -1.24 -0.36
CA ILE A 678 13.30 -1.75 -0.77
C ILE A 678 13.25 -3.28 -0.60
N THR A 679 14.26 -3.99 -1.12
CA THR A 679 14.32 -5.45 -1.02
C THR A 679 14.38 -5.93 0.44
N VAL A 680 15.22 -5.31 1.27
CA VAL A 680 15.35 -5.66 2.70
C VAL A 680 14.06 -5.35 3.46
N VAL A 681 13.40 -4.23 3.20
CA VAL A 681 12.16 -3.86 3.89
C VAL A 681 11.00 -4.76 3.46
N PHE A 682 10.80 -4.97 2.18
CA PHE A 682 9.67 -5.79 1.72
C PHE A 682 9.89 -7.28 1.99
N THR A 683 11.08 -7.81 1.68
CA THR A 683 11.34 -9.24 1.82
C THR A 683 11.81 -9.60 3.24
N GLY A 684 12.68 -8.82 3.85
CA GLY A 684 13.22 -9.08 5.18
C GLY A 684 12.28 -8.63 6.29
N ALA A 685 12.11 -7.30 6.44
CA ALA A 685 11.33 -6.74 7.54
C ALA A 685 9.84 -7.09 7.46
N GLY A 686 9.26 -7.18 6.25
CA GLY A 686 7.87 -7.60 6.04
C GLY A 686 7.63 -9.02 6.56
N ASN A 687 8.49 -9.98 6.20
CA ASN A 687 8.37 -11.37 6.68
C ASN A 687 8.57 -11.48 8.20
N VAL A 688 9.49 -10.71 8.77
CA VAL A 688 9.70 -10.65 10.22
C VAL A 688 8.49 -10.03 10.91
N GLY A 689 7.96 -8.91 10.41
CA GLY A 689 6.78 -8.25 10.97
C GLY A 689 5.57 -9.16 11.01
N LEU A 690 5.28 -9.86 9.92
CA LEU A 690 4.19 -10.84 9.84
C LEU A 690 4.41 -12.02 10.80
N ALA A 691 5.62 -12.55 10.93
CA ALA A 691 5.92 -13.62 11.87
C ALA A 691 5.77 -13.18 13.35
N VAL A 692 6.19 -11.95 13.66
CA VAL A 692 5.99 -11.35 14.99
C VAL A 692 4.50 -11.14 15.25
N GLN A 693 3.73 -10.62 14.30
CA GLN A 693 2.28 -10.45 14.42
C GLN A 693 1.59 -11.78 14.71
N ARG A 694 1.85 -12.83 13.91
CA ARG A 694 1.28 -14.19 14.09
C ARG A 694 1.65 -14.81 15.42
N HIS A 695 2.87 -14.56 15.90
CA HIS A 695 3.30 -15.00 17.22
C HIS A 695 2.57 -14.26 18.35
N ARG A 696 2.47 -12.94 18.24
CA ARG A 696 1.79 -12.11 19.24
C ARG A 696 0.28 -12.33 19.27
N SER A 697 -0.34 -12.67 18.14
CA SER A 697 -1.76 -13.04 18.05
C SER A 697 -2.06 -14.47 18.55
N GLY A 698 -1.04 -15.27 18.82
CA GLY A 698 -1.19 -16.65 19.27
C GLY A 698 -1.47 -17.66 18.15
N GLU A 699 -1.42 -17.23 16.88
CA GLU A 699 -1.67 -18.11 15.73
C GLU A 699 -0.54 -19.16 15.56
N LYS A 700 0.72 -18.74 15.73
CA LYS A 700 1.88 -19.61 15.55
C LYS A 700 3.09 -19.16 16.38
N SER A 701 3.94 -20.09 16.79
CA SER A 701 5.22 -19.75 17.44
C SER A 701 6.14 -18.99 16.46
N PHE A 702 6.94 -18.05 16.98
CA PHE A 702 7.76 -17.13 16.15
C PHE A 702 8.70 -17.85 15.16
N LEU A 703 9.50 -18.80 15.65
CA LEU A 703 10.47 -19.49 14.80
C LEU A 703 9.82 -20.34 13.69
N PRO A 704 8.80 -21.17 13.98
CA PRO A 704 8.04 -21.83 12.91
C PRO A 704 7.35 -20.88 11.94
N ALA A 705 6.89 -19.70 12.39
CA ALA A 705 6.29 -18.69 11.50
C ALA A 705 7.32 -18.10 10.54
N ILE A 706 8.53 -17.78 11.01
CA ILE A 706 9.63 -17.31 10.14
C ILE A 706 10.05 -18.39 9.14
N ILE A 707 10.22 -19.61 9.58
CA ILE A 707 10.63 -20.73 8.68
C ILE A 707 9.57 -20.92 7.57
N GLU A 708 8.30 -20.84 7.94
CA GLU A 708 7.21 -20.96 6.97
C GLU A 708 7.21 -19.80 5.97
N ASN A 709 7.39 -18.56 6.43
CA ASN A 709 7.51 -17.40 5.55
C ASN A 709 8.70 -17.55 4.59
N LEU A 710 9.85 -17.97 5.08
CA LEU A 710 11.06 -18.19 4.27
C LEU A 710 10.88 -19.35 3.27
N LYS A 711 10.15 -20.41 3.63
CA LYS A 711 9.84 -21.52 2.71
C LYS A 711 9.20 -21.02 1.42
N TRP A 712 8.29 -20.06 1.50
CA TRP A 712 7.54 -19.55 0.37
C TRP A 712 8.17 -18.31 -0.29
N CYS A 713 9.23 -17.75 0.32
CA CYS A 713 9.86 -16.51 -0.14
C CYS A 713 10.31 -16.59 -1.62
N PHE A 714 10.92 -17.72 -2.04
CA PHE A 714 11.36 -17.91 -3.43
C PHE A 714 10.20 -17.95 -4.42
N MET A 715 9.11 -18.63 -4.08
CA MET A 715 7.91 -18.67 -4.92
C MET A 715 7.38 -17.23 -5.13
N PHE A 716 7.25 -16.46 -4.06
CA PHE A 716 6.73 -15.10 -4.16
C PHE A 716 7.72 -14.13 -4.84
N MET A 717 9.01 -14.33 -4.69
CA MET A 717 10.02 -13.55 -5.42
C MET A 717 9.89 -13.75 -6.93
N ILE A 718 9.70 -15.01 -7.39
CA ILE A 718 9.46 -15.31 -8.79
C ILE A 718 8.10 -14.74 -9.21
N PHE A 719 7.06 -14.92 -8.43
CA PHE A 719 5.71 -14.46 -8.77
C PHE A 719 5.66 -12.93 -8.88
N PHE A 720 5.99 -12.19 -7.82
CA PHE A 720 5.91 -10.73 -7.81
C PHE A 720 6.93 -10.06 -8.73
N GLY A 721 8.10 -10.65 -8.93
CA GLY A 721 9.05 -10.20 -9.94
C GLY A 721 8.56 -10.46 -11.37
N GLY A 722 7.85 -11.56 -11.60
CA GLY A 722 7.37 -11.98 -12.94
C GLY A 722 6.02 -11.37 -13.35
N VAL A 723 5.21 -10.80 -12.42
CA VAL A 723 3.91 -10.20 -12.77
C VAL A 723 4.02 -8.75 -13.25
N SER A 724 5.14 -8.07 -13.07
CA SER A 724 5.30 -6.64 -13.29
C SER A 724 4.86 -6.17 -14.69
N LEU A 725 5.31 -6.85 -15.73
CA LEU A 725 4.92 -6.55 -17.12
C LEU A 725 3.41 -6.74 -17.35
N HIS A 726 2.84 -7.78 -16.76
CA HIS A 726 1.42 -8.10 -16.89
C HIS A 726 0.54 -7.07 -16.16
N MET A 727 1.01 -6.55 -15.03
CA MET A 727 0.33 -5.45 -14.33
C MET A 727 0.39 -4.16 -15.15
N SER A 728 1.55 -3.82 -15.71
CA SER A 728 1.67 -2.69 -16.65
C SER A 728 0.73 -2.83 -17.83
N GLN A 729 0.64 -4.02 -18.41
CA GLN A 729 -0.29 -4.30 -19.51
C GLN A 729 -1.73 -4.01 -19.11
N ALA A 730 -2.18 -4.50 -17.95
CA ALA A 730 -3.55 -4.28 -17.48
C ALA A 730 -3.85 -2.79 -17.26
N LEU A 731 -2.95 -2.07 -16.59
CA LEU A 731 -3.07 -0.64 -16.34
C LEU A 731 -3.12 0.16 -17.66
N LEU A 732 -2.21 -0.12 -18.58
CA LEU A 732 -2.14 0.57 -19.88
C LEU A 732 -3.34 0.21 -20.78
N CYS A 733 -3.81 -1.05 -20.77
CA CYS A 733 -5.02 -1.42 -21.51
C CYS A 733 -6.20 -0.57 -21.08
N HIS A 734 -6.45 -0.38 -19.78
CA HIS A 734 -7.49 0.52 -19.33
C HIS A 734 -7.24 1.98 -19.76
N MET A 735 -6.01 2.50 -19.54
CA MET A 735 -5.68 3.89 -19.85
C MET A 735 -5.87 4.24 -21.35
N PHE A 736 -5.70 3.26 -22.23
CA PHE A 736 -5.88 3.41 -23.68
C PHE A 736 -7.19 2.85 -24.23
N GLU A 737 -8.14 2.47 -23.36
CA GLU A 737 -9.45 1.89 -23.74
C GLU A 737 -9.34 0.58 -24.54
N ILE A 738 -8.34 -0.24 -24.24
CA ILE A 738 -8.18 -1.57 -24.81
C ILE A 738 -8.93 -2.57 -23.93
N ASN A 739 -10.00 -3.14 -24.44
CA ASN A 739 -10.77 -4.13 -23.68
C ASN A 739 -9.97 -5.42 -23.51
N MET A 740 -9.87 -5.87 -22.27
CA MET A 740 -9.33 -7.19 -21.91
C MET A 740 -10.50 -8.16 -21.70
N SER A 741 -10.33 -9.39 -22.15
CA SER A 741 -11.29 -10.46 -21.86
C SER A 741 -10.89 -11.20 -20.58
N TRP A 742 -11.83 -11.38 -19.69
CA TRP A 742 -11.65 -12.10 -18.43
C TRP A 742 -12.28 -13.48 -18.54
N GLY A 743 -11.46 -14.53 -18.42
CA GLY A 743 -11.93 -15.91 -18.29
C GLY A 743 -12.50 -16.19 -16.89
N ALA A 744 -13.32 -17.22 -16.76
CA ALA A 744 -13.65 -17.80 -15.47
C ALA A 744 -12.43 -18.51 -14.90
N THR A 745 -12.20 -18.40 -13.60
CA THR A 745 -11.15 -19.14 -12.89
C THR A 745 -11.50 -20.61 -12.87
N SER A 746 -10.58 -21.50 -13.20
CA SER A 746 -10.80 -22.95 -13.09
C SER A 746 -11.01 -23.34 -11.62
N LYS A 747 -12.11 -24.05 -11.35
CA LYS A 747 -12.49 -24.54 -10.02
C LYS A 747 -12.23 -26.05 -9.87
N GLU A 748 -11.86 -26.71 -10.95
CA GLU A 748 -11.59 -28.13 -11.04
C GLU A 748 -10.20 -28.37 -11.61
N VAL A 749 -9.57 -29.48 -11.20
CA VAL A 749 -8.23 -29.85 -11.72
C VAL A 749 -8.39 -30.41 -13.14
N GLU A 750 -7.85 -29.70 -14.14
CA GLU A 750 -7.74 -30.20 -15.48
C GLU A 750 -6.44 -31.03 -15.61
N PHE A 751 -6.54 -32.18 -16.28
CA PHE A 751 -5.33 -32.95 -16.57
C PHE A 751 -4.45 -32.22 -17.57
N SER A 752 -3.20 -31.97 -17.21
CA SER A 752 -2.16 -31.43 -18.10
C SER A 752 -0.82 -32.11 -17.82
N ASN A 753 0.13 -31.92 -18.69
CA ASN A 753 1.47 -32.44 -18.56
C ASN A 753 2.49 -31.55 -19.30
N PHE A 754 3.78 -31.84 -19.15
CA PHE A 754 4.86 -31.08 -19.75
C PHE A 754 4.67 -30.84 -21.27
N PHE A 755 4.25 -31.86 -22.04
CA PHE A 755 4.12 -31.77 -23.49
C PHE A 755 2.94 -30.90 -23.94
N LEU A 756 1.87 -30.83 -23.11
CA LEU A 756 0.72 -29.96 -23.35
C LEU A 756 1.00 -28.53 -22.87
N GLU A 757 1.73 -28.37 -21.76
CA GLU A 757 2.01 -27.07 -21.16
C GLU A 757 3.04 -26.26 -21.96
N VAL A 758 4.09 -26.85 -22.51
CA VAL A 758 5.12 -26.11 -23.27
C VAL A 758 4.53 -25.27 -24.41
N PRO A 759 3.71 -25.82 -25.31
CA PRO A 759 3.06 -25.03 -26.37
C PRO A 759 2.11 -23.96 -25.82
N LYS A 760 1.39 -24.25 -24.73
CA LYS A 760 0.47 -23.31 -24.04
C LYS A 760 1.24 -22.15 -23.45
N ILE A 761 2.35 -22.40 -22.75
CA ILE A 761 3.25 -21.39 -22.21
C ILE A 761 3.80 -20.50 -23.33
N LEU A 762 4.37 -21.08 -24.38
CA LEU A 762 4.93 -20.33 -25.50
C LEU A 762 3.89 -19.44 -26.20
N LYS A 763 2.65 -19.91 -26.31
CA LYS A 763 1.56 -19.13 -26.89
C LYS A 763 1.13 -17.99 -25.96
N THR A 764 0.94 -18.26 -24.68
CA THR A 764 0.42 -17.30 -23.68
C THR A 764 1.46 -16.23 -23.34
N PHE A 765 2.71 -16.62 -23.10
CA PHE A 765 3.79 -15.74 -22.65
C PHE A 765 4.73 -15.29 -23.79
N LYS A 766 4.32 -15.42 -25.05
CA LYS A 766 5.18 -15.08 -26.21
C LYS A 766 5.78 -13.67 -26.14
N TYR A 767 5.00 -12.67 -25.78
CA TYR A 767 5.48 -11.29 -25.68
C TYR A 767 6.42 -11.09 -24.50
N THR A 768 6.13 -11.73 -23.38
CA THR A 768 7.00 -11.74 -22.20
C THR A 768 8.36 -12.35 -22.54
N TYR A 769 8.38 -13.50 -23.22
CA TYR A 769 9.62 -14.14 -23.65
C TYR A 769 10.40 -13.31 -24.68
N ILE A 770 9.70 -12.69 -25.67
CA ILE A 770 10.35 -11.80 -26.63
C ILE A 770 11.02 -10.63 -25.89
N MET A 771 10.33 -9.99 -24.94
CA MET A 771 10.90 -8.91 -24.14
C MET A 771 12.09 -9.39 -23.31
N CYS A 772 11.98 -10.54 -22.65
CA CYS A 772 13.07 -11.11 -21.85
C CYS A 772 14.31 -11.43 -22.71
N ILE A 773 14.11 -12.09 -23.87
CA ILE A 773 15.20 -12.40 -24.80
C ILE A 773 15.84 -11.12 -25.32
N PHE A 774 15.03 -10.12 -25.71
CA PHE A 774 15.54 -8.82 -26.10
C PHE A 774 16.35 -8.15 -24.98
N GLY A 775 15.85 -8.18 -23.74
CA GLY A 775 16.56 -7.65 -22.58
C GLY A 775 17.89 -8.36 -22.31
N ILE A 776 17.92 -9.68 -22.38
CA ILE A 776 19.17 -10.46 -22.23
C ILE A 776 20.16 -10.13 -23.33
N VAL A 777 19.71 -10.15 -24.61
CA VAL A 777 20.56 -9.82 -25.75
C VAL A 777 21.09 -8.39 -25.65
N ALA A 778 20.24 -7.43 -25.28
CA ALA A 778 20.65 -6.05 -25.08
C ALA A 778 21.71 -5.93 -23.95
N MET A 779 21.49 -6.56 -22.79
CA MET A 779 22.47 -6.57 -21.69
C MET A 779 23.81 -7.20 -22.12
N VAL A 780 23.79 -8.31 -22.86
CA VAL A 780 25.00 -8.97 -23.36
C VAL A 780 25.74 -8.09 -24.38
N ILE A 781 24.99 -7.49 -25.32
CA ILE A 781 25.58 -6.59 -26.32
C ILE A 781 26.20 -5.37 -25.64
N MET A 782 25.44 -4.72 -24.73
CA MET A 782 25.93 -3.52 -24.04
C MET A 782 27.12 -3.79 -23.11
N ALA A 783 27.26 -5.04 -22.62
CA ALA A 783 28.39 -5.41 -21.75
C ALA A 783 29.65 -5.80 -22.51
N LYS A 784 29.54 -6.39 -23.74
CA LYS A 784 30.65 -7.11 -24.36
C LYS A 784 30.85 -6.87 -25.86
N ALA A 785 29.98 -6.14 -26.55
CA ALA A 785 30.09 -6.03 -28.00
C ALA A 785 31.29 -5.18 -28.44
N PRO A 786 32.23 -5.72 -29.27
CA PRO A 786 33.45 -5.02 -29.63
C PRO A 786 33.22 -3.86 -30.61
N PHE A 787 32.02 -3.76 -31.18
CA PHE A 787 31.65 -2.66 -32.08
C PHE A 787 31.04 -1.44 -31.37
N LEU A 788 30.76 -1.57 -30.07
CA LEU A 788 30.26 -0.44 -29.26
C LEU A 788 31.45 0.37 -28.72
N PRO A 789 31.37 1.71 -28.79
CA PRO A 789 32.34 2.56 -28.12
C PRO A 789 32.36 2.25 -26.61
N TRP A 790 33.52 2.26 -26.03
CA TRP A 790 33.69 1.97 -24.60
C TRP A 790 32.77 2.81 -23.69
N SER A 791 32.46 4.03 -24.08
CA SER A 791 31.55 4.93 -23.33
C SER A 791 30.08 4.43 -23.25
N TYR A 792 29.71 3.43 -24.05
CA TYR A 792 28.38 2.82 -24.04
C TYR A 792 28.37 1.42 -23.40
N ASN A 793 29.52 0.93 -22.93
CA ASN A 793 29.57 -0.37 -22.25
C ASN A 793 28.92 -0.27 -20.87
N ILE A 794 28.02 -1.21 -20.58
CA ILE A 794 27.35 -1.40 -19.29
C ILE A 794 27.77 -2.78 -18.77
N ASP A 795 28.78 -2.82 -17.92
CA ASP A 795 29.30 -4.04 -17.28
C ASP A 795 29.19 -4.00 -15.74
N ASP A 796 28.68 -2.93 -15.19
CA ASP A 796 28.50 -2.75 -13.75
C ASP A 796 27.40 -3.64 -13.18
N PHE A 797 27.75 -4.40 -12.13
CA PHE A 797 26.84 -5.29 -11.43
C PHE A 797 25.58 -4.56 -10.92
N ILE A 798 25.73 -3.36 -10.39
CA ILE A 798 24.62 -2.60 -9.80
C ILE A 798 23.60 -2.14 -10.85
N ALA A 799 24.04 -1.87 -12.07
CA ALA A 799 23.15 -1.58 -13.19
C ALA A 799 22.44 -2.85 -13.68
N ILE A 800 23.18 -3.93 -13.86
CA ILE A 800 22.69 -5.18 -14.49
C ILE A 800 21.82 -5.98 -13.55
N PHE A 801 22.15 -6.08 -12.26
CA PHE A 801 21.54 -7.03 -11.33
C PHE A 801 20.03 -6.83 -11.14
N PRO A 802 19.49 -5.62 -10.91
CA PRO A 802 18.05 -5.42 -10.75
C PRO A 802 17.25 -5.83 -12.00
N LEU A 803 17.73 -5.45 -13.19
CA LEU A 803 17.11 -5.83 -14.45
C LEU A 803 17.24 -7.33 -14.72
N GLY A 804 18.39 -7.91 -14.39
CA GLY A 804 18.64 -9.35 -14.52
C GLY A 804 17.69 -10.18 -13.64
N VAL A 805 17.49 -9.79 -12.39
CA VAL A 805 16.51 -10.44 -11.48
C VAL A 805 15.10 -10.32 -12.03
N MET A 806 14.73 -9.15 -12.55
CA MET A 806 13.41 -8.91 -13.15
C MET A 806 13.17 -9.81 -14.36
N VAL A 807 14.13 -9.87 -15.29
CA VAL A 807 14.06 -10.74 -16.48
C VAL A 807 14.01 -12.22 -16.08
N ALA A 808 14.84 -12.65 -15.13
CA ALA A 808 14.83 -14.03 -14.63
C ALA A 808 13.47 -14.41 -14.01
N SER A 809 12.88 -13.52 -13.21
CA SER A 809 11.55 -13.75 -12.62
C SER A 809 10.47 -13.92 -13.70
N HIS A 810 10.47 -13.08 -14.73
CA HIS A 810 9.53 -13.21 -15.85
C HIS A 810 9.70 -14.50 -16.66
N LEU A 811 10.93 -14.98 -16.84
CA LEU A 811 11.20 -16.26 -17.51
C LEU A 811 10.76 -17.44 -16.66
N LEU A 812 11.01 -17.38 -15.35
CA LEU A 812 10.72 -18.47 -14.42
C LEU A 812 9.24 -18.57 -14.05
N LEU A 813 8.49 -17.46 -14.09
CA LEU A 813 7.09 -17.41 -13.67
C LEU A 813 6.25 -18.56 -14.27
N PRO A 814 6.14 -18.73 -15.61
CA PRO A 814 5.30 -19.77 -16.20
C PRO A 814 5.90 -21.17 -16.14
N VAL A 815 7.16 -21.31 -15.80
CA VAL A 815 7.87 -22.61 -15.79
C VAL A 815 8.02 -23.12 -14.35
N ALA A 816 8.60 -22.32 -13.47
CA ALA A 816 8.90 -22.75 -12.10
C ALA A 816 7.66 -22.80 -11.19
N LEU A 817 6.62 -22.01 -11.50
CA LEU A 817 5.38 -21.97 -10.74
C LEU A 817 4.24 -22.79 -11.34
N ASN A 818 4.52 -23.55 -12.39
CA ASN A 818 3.56 -24.45 -13.04
C ASN A 818 3.86 -25.91 -12.64
N PRO A 819 3.07 -26.51 -11.74
CA PRO A 819 3.28 -27.90 -11.29
C PRO A 819 3.25 -28.92 -12.43
N GLU A 820 2.44 -28.66 -13.46
CA GLU A 820 2.25 -29.57 -14.60
C GLU A 820 3.50 -29.69 -15.48
N MET A 821 4.42 -28.72 -15.39
CA MET A 821 5.74 -28.81 -16.03
C MET A 821 6.63 -29.91 -15.45
N MET A 822 6.29 -30.45 -14.27
CA MET A 822 7.00 -31.57 -13.64
C MET A 822 6.34 -32.92 -13.92
N THR A 823 5.23 -32.93 -14.67
CA THR A 823 4.48 -34.13 -15.01
C THR A 823 4.87 -34.61 -16.43
N PHE A 824 5.61 -35.72 -16.53
CA PHE A 824 6.13 -36.27 -17.79
C PHE A 824 5.34 -37.48 -18.31
N SER A 825 4.12 -37.72 -17.82
CA SER A 825 3.24 -38.75 -18.31
C SER A 825 2.61 -38.36 -19.65
N TRP A 826 2.51 -39.38 -20.57
CA TRP A 826 1.87 -39.20 -21.87
C TRP A 826 0.36 -39.48 -21.82
#